data_b520280d45694dd1bd58fcbde530770d
#
_entry.id   b520280d45694dd1bd58fcbde530770d
#
_cell.length_a   1.000
_cell.length_b   1.000
_cell.length_c   1.000
_cell.angle_alpha   90.00
_cell.angle_beta   90.00
_cell.angle_gamma   90.00
#
_symmetry.space_group_name_H-M   'P 1'
#
loop_
_entity.id
_entity.type
_entity.pdbx_description
1 polymer ?
#
loop_
_entity_poly.entity_id
_entity_poly.type
_entity_poly.pdbx_seq_one_letter_code
_entity_poly.pdbx_strand_id
1 'polypeptide(L)'
;MNTLFLTLANMGVNLDDVADVVNNCIPQLIFFGVVVAAAIIVLIAMAVNKKLAKPTKFMVRAQSGLAVLLAFGIMLNLVAFGPMSTMLDLVTGNGTITEESSDEANALCTEIAEEGIVLLQNDDNELPLASGSNLNVFGWASVGPVYGGTGAGAISADRPTVSLLDGLHNAGINTNTELSDFYTAYCAERPALGYSNHNWTLPEPTAASYTQELIDNAKSFSDTAMVVISRVGGEFADLPTDMSTVNYTDNSTEYKDFEDGQHYLSLSKTERDMIDLVCSNFDNVVLVYNAANTLELGFVDEHPQIKSVIWCPGTGQTGFNALGEIVAGEVNPSGHSADTFVYDLTAAPYFNNIGDFTYTNADSVGYTAASLFGGDAALVPPHFVNYVEGIYVGYKFYETAAAEGLIDYDKTVQYPFGHGLSYTTFTQKIDSMTEADGTITLDVTVTNTGSVAGKDVVQVYFNPPYTDGGIEKASANLVTFGKTDSIEPGASQTLTLTFNTEDMASFDSKDKGCYVLEEGDYIISINEDSHTVLDSKTYNVASTIVYDESNPRSTDAEAATTKFDFADDKLVTLSRADHFANYAEAVAAPSDYTMSEESMNTLYNDHNWTPEDHNDPNDEMPVTGANNGLKLADLRGADYDDERWDTLLDQMTVTEMDDLIALGGYQTKAEASVDKYATIDCDGPAAINNNFTGVSSIGFPSEIIIASTFNTDLARRYGESIGRMASEMNVTGWYAPAMNGHRSAFDGRNFEYYSEDSVLAGYIGASSIAGAQSYGVYAYMKHFALNDQQINQNEMLCTWADEQAIREIYLRPFEISAKVGGCKAVMSSWNYIGNQWAGACNALLNGVLRGEWGFRGMVITDGFHFTDYMDSDIAIRNGCDLMLKNYDVATNHLTDTTSATSVKAMRQACKNIMYTVVNSRVYDPANTVSTPIWRTAMIVVDVLLAVLLVVLEVLTFKSYKKKKAQ
;
A
#
# COMPACT_ATOMS: atom_id res chain seq x y z
N MET A 1 -6.47 22.15 -25.82
CA MET A 1 -5.37 21.41 -25.23
C MET A 1 -5.41 21.46 -23.71
N ASN A 2 -5.36 22.64 -23.08
CA ASN A 2 -5.35 22.71 -21.59
C ASN A 2 -6.47 21.95 -20.86
N THR A 3 -7.69 21.90 -21.43
CA THR A 3 -8.82 21.18 -20.78
C THR A 3 -8.62 19.65 -20.87
N LEU A 4 -8.07 19.13 -21.95
CA LEU A 4 -7.76 17.71 -22.11
C LEU A 4 -6.60 17.31 -21.17
N PHE A 5 -5.59 18.15 -21.08
CA PHE A 5 -4.46 17.92 -20.17
C PHE A 5 -4.87 17.94 -18.70
N LEU A 6 -5.72 18.90 -18.30
CA LEU A 6 -6.29 18.93 -16.95
C LEU A 6 -7.17 17.71 -16.66
N THR A 7 -7.92 17.22 -17.65
CA THR A 7 -8.72 16.00 -17.49
C THR A 7 -7.82 14.76 -17.32
N LEU A 8 -6.74 14.67 -18.09
CA LEU A 8 -5.79 13.55 -18.01
C LEU A 8 -5.00 13.60 -16.68
N ALA A 9 -4.59 14.79 -16.23
CA ALA A 9 -3.94 14.95 -14.93
C ALA A 9 -4.87 14.61 -13.76
N ASN A 10 -6.15 14.97 -13.86
CA ASN A 10 -7.16 14.58 -12.86
C ASN A 10 -7.50 13.08 -12.90
N MET A 11 -7.11 12.38 -13.96
CA MET A 11 -7.20 10.91 -14.08
C MET A 11 -5.91 10.20 -13.65
N GLY A 12 -4.97 10.92 -13.03
CA GLY A 12 -3.67 10.36 -12.63
C GLY A 12 -2.71 10.07 -13.78
N VAL A 13 -3.00 10.58 -14.99
CA VAL A 13 -2.12 10.42 -16.16
C VAL A 13 -1.08 11.52 -16.15
N ASN A 14 0.18 11.18 -15.95
CA ASN A 14 1.29 12.11 -16.06
C ASN A 14 1.38 12.67 -17.50
N LEU A 15 1.53 13.98 -17.64
CA LEU A 15 1.58 14.65 -18.93
C LEU A 15 2.84 14.36 -19.73
N ASP A 16 3.96 14.13 -19.04
CA ASP A 16 5.22 13.75 -19.68
C ASP A 16 5.11 12.36 -20.28
N ASP A 17 4.37 11.47 -19.65
CA ASP A 17 4.06 10.14 -20.17
C ASP A 17 3.28 10.19 -21.49
N VAL A 18 2.33 11.10 -21.60
CA VAL A 18 1.60 11.34 -22.87
C VAL A 18 2.55 11.89 -23.92
N ALA A 19 3.47 12.76 -23.53
CA ALA A 19 4.47 13.30 -24.44
C ALA A 19 5.43 12.20 -24.91
N ASP A 20 5.84 11.29 -24.04
CA ASP A 20 6.74 10.20 -24.34
C ASP A 20 6.08 9.15 -25.26
N VAL A 21 4.84 8.77 -24.98
CA VAL A 21 4.06 7.91 -25.91
C VAL A 21 3.93 8.55 -27.29
N VAL A 22 3.67 9.86 -27.34
CA VAL A 22 3.64 10.59 -28.62
C VAL A 22 5.01 10.58 -29.30
N ASN A 23 6.08 10.81 -28.55
CA ASN A 23 7.46 10.79 -29.02
C ASN A 23 7.83 9.41 -29.57
N ASN A 24 7.45 8.33 -28.91
CA ASN A 24 7.66 6.97 -29.36
C ASN A 24 6.87 6.61 -30.62
N CYS A 25 5.78 7.33 -30.91
CA CYS A 25 5.07 7.20 -32.19
C CYS A 25 5.68 8.03 -33.32
N ILE A 26 6.60 8.97 -33.06
CA ILE A 26 7.18 9.86 -34.07
C ILE A 26 7.87 9.09 -35.20
N PRO A 27 8.67 8.03 -34.99
CA PRO A 27 9.30 7.29 -36.09
C PRO A 27 8.27 6.72 -37.10
N GLN A 28 7.13 6.19 -36.60
CA GLN A 28 6.06 5.63 -37.41
C GLN A 28 5.30 6.73 -38.17
N LEU A 29 5.10 7.88 -37.53
CA LEU A 29 4.51 9.07 -38.15
C LEU A 29 5.44 9.66 -39.23
N ILE A 30 6.76 9.69 -38.99
CA ILE A 30 7.76 10.10 -39.99
C ILE A 30 7.74 9.17 -41.20
N PHE A 31 7.73 7.85 -40.95
CA PHE A 31 7.60 6.86 -42.04
C PHE A 31 6.40 7.17 -42.93
N PHE A 32 5.22 7.34 -42.34
CA PHE A 32 4.02 7.70 -43.09
C PHE A 32 4.15 9.05 -43.77
N GLY A 33 4.68 10.08 -43.12
CA GLY A 33 4.94 11.39 -43.66
C GLY A 33 5.87 11.37 -44.89
N VAL A 34 6.92 10.56 -44.84
CA VAL A 34 7.84 10.37 -46.01
C VAL A 34 7.12 9.77 -47.21
N VAL A 35 6.27 8.74 -46.99
CA VAL A 35 5.48 8.13 -48.08
C VAL A 35 4.49 9.13 -48.66
N VAL A 36 3.81 9.93 -47.82
CA VAL A 36 2.90 10.98 -48.25
C VAL A 36 3.64 12.06 -49.08
N ALA A 37 4.79 12.53 -48.61
CA ALA A 37 5.63 13.51 -49.32
C ALA A 37 6.09 12.98 -50.66
N ALA A 38 6.56 11.72 -50.72
CA ALA A 38 6.94 11.08 -51.96
C ALA A 38 5.75 10.98 -52.93
N ALA A 39 4.57 10.60 -52.47
CA ALA A 39 3.37 10.56 -53.29
C ALA A 39 3.00 11.95 -53.81
N ILE A 40 3.10 13.00 -53.02
CA ILE A 40 2.86 14.41 -53.45
C ILE A 40 3.84 14.81 -54.56
N ILE A 41 5.13 14.52 -54.40
CA ILE A 41 6.17 14.80 -55.38
C ILE A 41 5.84 14.11 -56.69
N VAL A 42 5.48 12.82 -56.66
CA VAL A 42 5.08 12.05 -57.82
C VAL A 42 3.84 12.64 -58.50
N LEU A 43 2.82 13.07 -57.70
CA LEU A 43 1.61 13.70 -58.22
C LEU A 43 1.91 15.03 -58.94
N ILE A 44 2.80 15.85 -58.38
CA ILE A 44 3.26 17.10 -58.98
C ILE A 44 4.02 16.81 -60.27
N ALA A 45 4.95 15.85 -60.25
CA ALA A 45 5.69 15.44 -61.43
C ALA A 45 4.77 14.96 -62.54
N MET A 46 3.69 14.20 -62.20
CA MET A 46 2.68 13.77 -63.16
C MET A 46 1.81 14.92 -63.68
N ALA A 47 1.63 15.96 -62.90
CA ALA A 47 0.89 17.17 -63.32
C ALA A 47 1.70 18.00 -64.32
N VAL A 48 2.97 18.23 -64.05
CA VAL A 48 3.88 19.09 -64.83
C VAL A 48 4.37 18.41 -66.14
N ASN A 49 4.59 17.11 -66.12
CA ASN A 49 5.13 16.39 -67.29
C ASN A 49 4.11 16.26 -68.44
N LYS A 50 4.22 17.14 -69.41
CA LYS A 50 3.33 17.16 -70.60
C LYS A 50 3.58 16.01 -71.64
N LYS A 51 4.70 15.27 -71.50
CA LYS A 51 5.08 14.21 -72.50
C LYS A 51 4.46 12.84 -72.19
N LEU A 52 4.01 12.61 -70.91
CA LEU A 52 3.44 11.35 -70.49
C LEU A 52 1.99 11.18 -70.93
N ALA A 53 1.67 9.95 -71.48
CA ALA A 53 0.31 9.60 -71.89
C ALA A 53 -0.69 9.68 -70.73
N LYS A 54 -1.93 10.11 -70.98
CA LYS A 54 -2.98 10.21 -70.01
C LYS A 54 -3.24 8.92 -69.21
N PRO A 55 -3.24 7.71 -69.78
CA PRO A 55 -3.39 6.45 -69.05
C PRO A 55 -2.26 6.23 -68.01
N THR A 56 -1.01 6.51 -68.42
CA THR A 56 0.16 6.36 -67.53
C THR A 56 0.06 7.28 -66.38
N LYS A 57 -0.32 8.57 -66.59
CA LYS A 57 -0.54 9.54 -65.51
C LYS A 57 -1.62 9.08 -64.52
N PHE A 58 -2.71 8.53 -65.04
CA PHE A 58 -3.78 7.99 -64.26
C PHE A 58 -3.28 6.82 -63.38
N MET A 59 -2.56 5.85 -63.99
CA MET A 59 -2.03 4.71 -63.24
C MET A 59 -1.09 5.15 -62.11
N VAL A 60 -0.12 6.01 -62.42
CA VAL A 60 0.85 6.46 -61.42
C VAL A 60 0.16 7.23 -60.26
N ARG A 61 -0.84 8.09 -60.55
CA ARG A 61 -1.60 8.79 -59.54
C ARG A 61 -2.39 7.85 -58.63
N ALA A 62 -3.04 6.86 -59.23
CA ALA A 62 -3.79 5.86 -58.51
C ALA A 62 -2.88 4.99 -57.61
N GLN A 63 -1.73 4.56 -58.16
CA GLN A 63 -0.75 3.79 -57.37
C GLN A 63 -0.16 4.61 -56.22
N SER A 64 0.10 5.91 -56.42
CA SER A 64 0.54 6.78 -55.34
C SER A 64 -0.50 6.90 -54.22
N GLY A 65 -1.79 6.96 -54.55
CA GLY A 65 -2.86 6.95 -53.56
C GLY A 65 -2.98 5.62 -52.79
N LEU A 66 -2.85 4.48 -53.54
CA LEU A 66 -2.85 3.14 -52.93
C LEU A 66 -1.64 2.92 -52.01
N ALA A 67 -0.46 3.43 -52.41
CA ALA A 67 0.74 3.37 -51.59
C ALA A 67 0.57 4.16 -50.26
N VAL A 68 -0.07 5.33 -50.30
CA VAL A 68 -0.38 6.10 -49.09
C VAL A 68 -1.36 5.34 -48.19
N LEU A 69 -2.41 4.74 -48.77
CA LEU A 69 -3.37 3.95 -48.00
C LEU A 69 -2.74 2.71 -47.36
N LEU A 70 -1.85 2.01 -48.10
CA LEU A 70 -1.09 0.89 -47.54
C LEU A 70 -0.16 1.34 -46.43
N ALA A 71 0.58 2.45 -46.62
CA ALA A 71 1.49 3.00 -45.61
C ALA A 71 0.74 3.45 -44.35
N PHE A 72 -0.48 3.96 -44.49
CA PHE A 72 -1.34 4.28 -43.38
C PHE A 72 -1.70 3.04 -42.53
N GLY A 73 -2.09 1.94 -43.21
CA GLY A 73 -2.37 0.67 -42.51
C GLY A 73 -1.13 0.12 -41.78
N ILE A 74 0.04 0.16 -42.46
CA ILE A 74 1.30 -0.27 -41.85
C ILE A 74 1.64 0.61 -40.65
N MET A 75 1.55 1.94 -40.78
CA MET A 75 1.79 2.85 -39.67
C MET A 75 0.84 2.59 -38.50
N LEU A 76 -0.45 2.39 -38.78
CA LEU A 76 -1.45 2.11 -37.73
C LEU A 76 -1.10 0.84 -36.95
N ASN A 77 -0.68 -0.21 -37.63
CA ASN A 77 -0.23 -1.47 -37.01
C ASN A 77 1.07 -1.26 -36.20
N LEU A 78 2.06 -0.57 -36.78
CA LEU A 78 3.32 -0.29 -36.07
C LEU A 78 3.11 0.54 -34.82
N VAL A 79 2.12 1.43 -34.76
CA VAL A 79 1.75 2.20 -33.57
C VAL A 79 0.96 1.33 -32.60
N ALA A 80 -0.08 0.63 -33.06
CA ALA A 80 -0.97 -0.12 -32.16
C ALA A 80 -0.31 -1.35 -31.53
N PHE A 81 0.50 -2.11 -32.28
CA PHE A 81 1.24 -3.28 -31.79
C PHE A 81 2.66 -2.96 -31.29
N GLY A 82 3.09 -1.71 -31.38
CA GLY A 82 4.33 -1.17 -30.82
C GLY A 82 4.04 -0.30 -29.60
N PRO A 83 4.39 1.00 -29.65
CA PRO A 83 4.38 1.86 -28.46
C PRO A 83 3.02 2.03 -27.76
N MET A 84 1.91 1.76 -28.46
CA MET A 84 0.57 1.85 -27.88
C MET A 84 0.02 0.51 -27.37
N SER A 85 0.71 -0.62 -27.57
CA SER A 85 0.14 -1.95 -27.30
C SER A 85 -0.20 -2.15 -25.82
N THR A 86 0.68 -1.74 -24.93
CA THR A 86 0.54 -1.81 -23.49
C THR A 86 -0.68 -1.03 -23.00
N MET A 87 -0.78 0.25 -23.39
CA MET A 87 -1.93 1.08 -23.03
C MET A 87 -3.25 0.53 -23.60
N LEU A 88 -3.23 0.00 -24.84
CA LEU A 88 -4.43 -0.58 -25.45
C LEU A 88 -4.86 -1.87 -24.74
N ASP A 89 -3.91 -2.70 -24.30
CA ASP A 89 -4.21 -3.89 -23.50
C ASP A 89 -4.82 -3.50 -22.14
N LEU A 90 -4.26 -2.53 -21.43
CA LEU A 90 -4.77 -2.03 -20.16
C LEU A 90 -6.18 -1.44 -20.28
N VAL A 91 -6.40 -0.53 -21.24
CA VAL A 91 -7.68 0.18 -21.41
C VAL A 91 -8.81 -0.74 -21.84
N THR A 92 -8.52 -1.85 -22.54
CA THR A 92 -9.54 -2.72 -23.14
C THR A 92 -9.62 -4.12 -22.54
N GLY A 93 -8.75 -4.45 -21.61
CA GLY A 93 -8.56 -5.82 -21.11
C GLY A 93 -9.41 -6.20 -19.89
N ASN A 94 -10.06 -5.25 -19.21
CA ASN A 94 -10.76 -5.50 -17.97
C ASN A 94 -12.19 -5.97 -18.16
N GLY A 95 -12.61 -6.92 -17.30
CA GLY A 95 -14.01 -7.28 -17.09
C GLY A 95 -14.68 -6.35 -16.06
N THR A 96 -15.89 -6.73 -15.66
CA THR A 96 -16.67 -6.05 -14.62
C THR A 96 -17.11 -7.07 -13.58
N ILE A 97 -17.21 -6.66 -12.32
CA ILE A 97 -17.74 -7.54 -11.28
C ILE A 97 -19.23 -7.82 -11.49
N THR A 98 -19.64 -9.01 -11.11
CA THR A 98 -21.06 -9.41 -11.14
C THR A 98 -21.86 -8.73 -10.01
N GLU A 99 -23.18 -8.66 -10.13
CA GLU A 99 -24.07 -8.16 -9.07
C GLU A 99 -23.94 -9.02 -7.81
N GLU A 100 -23.86 -10.35 -7.97
CA GLU A 100 -23.67 -11.29 -6.84
C GLU A 100 -22.37 -11.00 -6.08
N SER A 101 -21.23 -10.85 -6.77
CA SER A 101 -19.97 -10.52 -6.13
C SER A 101 -19.96 -9.14 -5.48
N SER A 102 -20.70 -8.18 -6.08
CA SER A 102 -20.88 -6.84 -5.52
C SER A 102 -21.67 -6.89 -4.21
N ASP A 103 -22.77 -7.63 -4.18
CA ASP A 103 -23.64 -7.75 -3.00
C ASP A 103 -22.92 -8.48 -1.87
N GLU A 104 -22.22 -9.58 -2.17
CA GLU A 104 -21.45 -10.32 -1.17
C GLU A 104 -20.28 -9.47 -0.62
N ALA A 105 -19.58 -8.71 -1.48
CA ALA A 105 -18.50 -7.83 -1.05
C ALA A 105 -19.01 -6.67 -0.19
N ASN A 106 -20.15 -6.08 -0.53
CA ASN A 106 -20.79 -5.05 0.30
C ASN A 106 -21.21 -5.58 1.68
N ALA A 107 -21.76 -6.79 1.74
CA ALA A 107 -22.11 -7.43 3.01
C ALA A 107 -20.86 -7.70 3.86
N LEU A 108 -19.78 -8.20 3.24
CA LEU A 108 -18.51 -8.45 3.92
C LEU A 108 -17.84 -7.13 4.36
N CYS A 109 -17.95 -6.06 3.57
CA CYS A 109 -17.47 -4.73 3.94
C CYS A 109 -18.14 -4.26 5.25
N THR A 110 -19.44 -4.46 5.39
CA THR A 110 -20.18 -4.15 6.63
C THR A 110 -19.72 -5.05 7.78
N GLU A 111 -19.62 -6.37 7.57
CA GLU A 111 -19.19 -7.34 8.59
C GLU A 111 -17.78 -7.04 9.12
N ILE A 112 -16.84 -6.65 8.26
CA ILE A 112 -15.49 -6.23 8.68
C ILE A 112 -15.57 -4.98 9.56
N ALA A 113 -16.41 -4.02 9.21
CA ALA A 113 -16.60 -2.81 10.00
C ALA A 113 -17.31 -3.09 11.34
N GLU A 114 -18.26 -4.03 11.39
CA GLU A 114 -18.92 -4.48 12.63
C GLU A 114 -17.90 -5.03 13.66
N GLU A 115 -16.89 -5.77 13.17
CA GLU A 115 -15.87 -6.38 14.02
C GLU A 115 -14.65 -5.48 14.26
N GLY A 116 -14.43 -4.45 13.43
CA GLY A 116 -13.22 -3.65 13.47
C GLY A 116 -13.41 -2.21 13.94
N ILE A 117 -14.65 -1.67 13.97
CA ILE A 117 -14.93 -0.40 14.66
C ILE A 117 -14.75 -0.59 16.17
N VAL A 118 -14.00 0.30 16.79
CA VAL A 118 -13.57 0.15 18.20
C VAL A 118 -14.36 1.07 19.11
N LEU A 119 -14.99 0.51 20.13
CA LEU A 119 -15.56 1.26 21.23
C LEU A 119 -14.46 1.50 22.29
N LEU A 120 -13.95 2.75 22.35
CA LEU A 120 -12.85 3.10 23.25
C LEU A 120 -13.34 3.42 24.67
N GLN A 121 -14.54 4.01 24.79
CA GLN A 121 -15.13 4.40 26.09
C GLN A 121 -16.64 4.25 26.02
N ASN A 122 -17.28 3.83 27.14
CA ASN A 122 -18.74 3.76 27.26
C ASN A 122 -19.19 3.91 28.71
N ASP A 123 -19.12 5.12 29.22
CA ASP A 123 -19.53 5.45 30.59
C ASP A 123 -21.04 5.42 30.76
N ASP A 124 -21.48 5.02 31.94
CA ASP A 124 -22.90 4.92 32.31
C ASP A 124 -23.75 4.01 31.38
N ASN A 125 -23.11 3.26 30.46
CA ASN A 125 -23.73 2.50 29.36
C ASN A 125 -24.61 3.41 28.48
N GLU A 126 -24.08 4.57 28.07
CA GLU A 126 -24.76 5.50 27.16
C GLU A 126 -25.10 4.81 25.83
N LEU A 127 -24.19 4.02 25.30
CA LEU A 127 -24.45 3.12 24.19
C LEU A 127 -24.77 1.69 24.68
N PRO A 128 -25.67 0.96 24.00
CA PRO A 128 -26.37 1.33 22.75
C PRO A 128 -27.59 2.23 23.01
N LEU A 129 -27.92 3.06 22.02
CA LEU A 129 -29.17 3.82 22.00
C LEU A 129 -30.34 2.90 21.65
N ALA A 130 -31.52 3.19 22.19
CA ALA A 130 -32.71 2.43 21.82
C ALA A 130 -33.09 2.65 20.35
N SER A 131 -33.54 1.61 19.64
CA SER A 131 -34.08 1.74 18.29
C SER A 131 -35.21 2.78 18.22
N GLY A 132 -35.15 3.66 17.23
CA GLY A 132 -36.07 4.79 17.09
C GLY A 132 -35.67 6.04 17.89
N SER A 133 -34.53 6.04 18.57
CA SER A 133 -34.01 7.21 19.25
C SER A 133 -33.75 8.36 18.27
N ASN A 134 -33.87 9.56 18.76
CA ASN A 134 -33.45 10.77 18.08
C ASN A 134 -32.01 11.12 18.49
N LEU A 135 -31.18 11.55 17.57
CA LEU A 135 -29.78 11.87 17.77
C LEU A 135 -29.41 13.15 17.03
N ASN A 136 -28.85 14.13 17.74
CA ASN A 136 -28.25 15.30 17.11
C ASN A 136 -26.84 14.99 16.68
N VAL A 137 -26.50 15.15 15.41
CA VAL A 137 -25.15 14.86 14.89
C VAL A 137 -24.46 16.16 14.55
N PHE A 138 -23.40 16.47 15.29
CA PHE A 138 -22.57 17.67 15.13
C PHE A 138 -21.23 17.33 14.49
N GLY A 139 -20.55 18.34 13.97
CA GLY A 139 -19.23 18.25 13.33
C GLY A 139 -19.36 18.14 11.81
N TRP A 140 -18.46 18.83 11.10
CA TRP A 140 -18.43 18.85 9.63
C TRP A 140 -18.32 17.46 9.01
N ALA A 141 -17.61 16.56 9.69
CA ALA A 141 -17.40 15.20 9.23
C ALA A 141 -18.69 14.36 9.24
N SER A 142 -19.76 14.81 9.89
CA SER A 142 -21.06 14.15 9.81
C SER A 142 -21.63 14.10 8.41
N VAL A 143 -21.32 15.08 7.57
CA VAL A 143 -21.74 15.20 6.16
C VAL A 143 -20.60 14.96 5.16
N GLY A 144 -19.37 14.95 5.62
CA GLY A 144 -18.17 14.70 4.83
C GLY A 144 -17.21 13.70 5.48
N PRO A 145 -17.68 12.47 5.82
CA PRO A 145 -16.84 11.50 6.52
C PRO A 145 -15.78 10.91 5.58
N VAL A 146 -14.73 10.35 6.19
CA VAL A 146 -13.66 9.63 5.51
C VAL A 146 -14.06 8.17 5.34
N TYR A 147 -14.02 7.68 4.10
CA TYR A 147 -14.29 6.28 3.74
C TYR A 147 -12.99 5.47 3.59
N GLY A 148 -11.86 6.13 3.40
CA GLY A 148 -10.51 5.60 3.23
C GLY A 148 -9.52 6.76 3.14
N GLY A 149 -8.29 6.53 2.69
CA GLY A 149 -7.32 7.59 2.44
C GLY A 149 -7.35 8.09 1.00
N THR A 150 -6.34 8.88 0.62
CA THR A 150 -6.13 9.39 -0.74
C THR A 150 -4.90 8.75 -1.39
N GLY A 151 -4.82 8.73 -2.73
CA GLY A 151 -3.73 8.13 -3.48
C GLY A 151 -4.10 6.77 -4.09
N ALA A 152 -3.10 5.91 -4.34
CA ALA A 152 -3.29 4.60 -4.96
C ALA A 152 -4.18 3.65 -4.12
N GLY A 153 -4.18 3.79 -2.79
CA GLY A 153 -5.03 3.05 -1.86
C GLY A 153 -6.46 3.57 -1.71
N ALA A 154 -6.83 4.65 -2.40
CA ALA A 154 -8.18 5.23 -2.29
C ALA A 154 -9.26 4.30 -2.83
N ILE A 155 -10.44 4.30 -2.21
CA ILE A 155 -11.61 3.63 -2.78
C ILE A 155 -12.18 4.41 -3.96
N SER A 156 -12.88 3.72 -4.87
CA SER A 156 -13.45 4.36 -6.05
C SER A 156 -14.64 5.26 -5.72
N ALA A 157 -14.57 6.50 -6.20
CA ALA A 157 -15.68 7.46 -6.14
C ALA A 157 -16.85 7.12 -7.08
N ASP A 158 -16.66 6.22 -8.05
CA ASP A 158 -17.70 5.84 -9.03
C ASP A 158 -18.72 4.83 -8.47
N ARG A 159 -18.48 4.30 -7.27
CA ARG A 159 -19.39 3.37 -6.60
C ARG A 159 -20.13 4.05 -5.46
N PRO A 160 -21.42 3.71 -5.28
CA PRO A 160 -22.21 4.31 -4.21
C PRO A 160 -21.66 3.91 -2.83
N THR A 161 -21.60 4.87 -1.94
CA THR A 161 -21.23 4.70 -0.54
C THR A 161 -22.45 4.89 0.35
N VAL A 162 -22.44 4.21 1.50
CA VAL A 162 -23.39 4.51 2.59
C VAL A 162 -22.78 5.66 3.41
N SER A 163 -23.49 6.78 3.52
CA SER A 163 -23.03 7.89 4.36
C SER A 163 -23.16 7.57 5.86
N LEU A 164 -22.44 8.29 6.71
CA LEU A 164 -22.59 8.15 8.16
C LEU A 164 -24.05 8.34 8.62
N LEU A 165 -24.73 9.35 8.09
CA LEU A 165 -26.13 9.62 8.41
C LEU A 165 -27.07 8.52 7.88
N ASP A 166 -26.79 7.99 6.68
CA ASP A 166 -27.58 6.88 6.14
C ASP A 166 -27.38 5.60 6.97
N GLY A 167 -26.15 5.32 7.43
CA GLY A 167 -25.88 4.18 8.30
C GLY A 167 -26.67 4.25 9.61
N LEU A 168 -26.73 5.43 10.26
CA LEU A 168 -27.54 5.66 11.42
C LEU A 168 -29.05 5.46 11.12
N HIS A 169 -29.54 5.99 10.00
CA HIS A 169 -30.92 5.81 9.58
C HIS A 169 -31.27 4.35 9.29
N ASN A 170 -30.38 3.61 8.64
CA ASN A 170 -30.57 2.20 8.31
C ASN A 170 -30.72 1.35 9.59
N ALA A 171 -30.04 1.72 10.67
CA ALA A 171 -30.17 1.11 12.00
C ALA A 171 -31.33 1.70 12.85
N GLY A 172 -32.20 2.52 12.26
CA GLY A 172 -33.38 3.06 12.92
C GLY A 172 -33.14 4.25 13.84
N ILE A 173 -31.99 4.91 13.78
CA ILE A 173 -31.69 6.15 14.53
C ILE A 173 -32.16 7.34 13.70
N ASN A 174 -32.96 8.24 14.29
CA ASN A 174 -33.42 9.45 13.62
C ASN A 174 -32.40 10.58 13.84
N THR A 175 -31.89 11.20 12.79
CA THR A 175 -30.96 12.32 12.89
C THR A 175 -31.66 13.67 12.65
N ASN A 176 -31.10 14.73 13.24
CA ASN A 176 -31.65 16.08 13.10
C ASN A 176 -31.29 16.70 11.75
N THR A 177 -32.28 16.82 10.87
CA THR A 177 -32.06 17.31 9.50
C THR A 177 -31.68 18.80 9.44
N GLU A 178 -32.05 19.64 10.41
CA GLU A 178 -31.63 21.04 10.44
C GLU A 178 -30.13 21.18 10.68
N LEU A 179 -29.52 20.27 11.49
CA LEU A 179 -28.08 20.20 11.67
C LEU A 179 -27.36 19.71 10.41
N SER A 180 -27.84 18.64 9.79
CA SER A 180 -27.22 18.12 8.58
C SER A 180 -27.32 19.11 7.41
N ASP A 181 -28.42 19.79 7.26
CA ASP A 181 -28.58 20.87 6.27
C ASP A 181 -27.65 22.05 6.52
N PHE A 182 -27.48 22.43 7.80
CA PHE A 182 -26.54 23.48 8.21
C PHE A 182 -25.10 23.13 7.82
N TYR A 183 -24.63 21.93 8.18
CA TYR A 183 -23.28 21.48 7.83
C TYR A 183 -23.11 21.31 6.32
N THR A 184 -24.07 20.71 5.62
CA THR A 184 -24.04 20.57 4.17
C THR A 184 -23.90 21.91 3.46
N ALA A 185 -24.65 22.92 3.91
CA ALA A 185 -24.56 24.26 3.33
C ALA A 185 -23.21 24.93 3.64
N TYR A 186 -22.66 24.74 4.86
CA TYR A 186 -21.39 25.32 5.25
C TYR A 186 -20.21 24.68 4.49
N CYS A 187 -20.21 23.37 4.32
CA CYS A 187 -19.12 22.62 3.69
C CYS A 187 -19.13 22.69 2.15
N ALA A 188 -20.24 23.11 1.53
CA ALA A 188 -20.46 23.02 0.07
C ALA A 188 -19.39 23.72 -0.80
N GLU A 189 -18.73 24.76 -0.28
CA GLU A 189 -17.69 25.51 -1.00
C GLU A 189 -16.29 25.35 -0.36
N ARG A 190 -16.13 24.39 0.58
CA ARG A 190 -14.86 24.20 1.26
C ARG A 190 -13.98 23.19 0.50
N PRO A 191 -12.66 23.45 0.41
CA PRO A 191 -11.76 22.51 -0.22
C PRO A 191 -11.65 21.23 0.61
N ALA A 192 -11.46 20.12 -0.07
CA ALA A 192 -11.11 18.85 0.55
C ALA A 192 -9.65 18.50 0.27
N LEU A 193 -9.03 17.73 1.15
CA LEU A 193 -7.72 17.14 0.90
C LEU A 193 -7.86 16.15 -0.28
N GLY A 194 -6.94 16.24 -1.23
CA GLY A 194 -6.86 15.30 -2.37
C GLY A 194 -5.41 15.04 -2.74
N TYR A 195 -5.18 13.99 -3.49
CA TYR A 195 -3.87 13.52 -3.94
C TYR A 195 -2.94 14.62 -4.50
N SER A 196 -3.50 15.54 -5.26
CA SER A 196 -2.75 16.66 -5.88
C SER A 196 -3.00 18.02 -5.22
N ASN A 197 -3.79 18.06 -4.16
CA ASN A 197 -4.18 19.29 -3.48
C ASN A 197 -4.07 19.11 -1.97
N HIS A 198 -2.91 19.43 -1.44
CA HIS A 198 -2.66 19.37 0.00
C HIS A 198 -3.25 20.61 0.68
N ASN A 199 -4.57 20.67 0.78
CA ASN A 199 -5.28 21.70 1.54
C ASN A 199 -5.82 21.09 2.84
N TRP A 200 -5.21 21.43 3.96
CA TRP A 200 -5.44 20.86 5.28
C TRP A 200 -6.56 21.57 6.06
N THR A 201 -7.43 22.31 5.38
CA THR A 201 -8.57 22.99 6.00
C THR A 201 -9.54 21.99 6.62
N LEU A 202 -9.83 22.17 7.90
CA LEU A 202 -10.93 21.49 8.59
C LEU A 202 -12.16 22.41 8.56
N PRO A 203 -13.20 22.14 7.78
CA PRO A 203 -14.29 23.08 7.55
C PRO A 203 -15.35 23.05 8.67
N GLU A 204 -14.93 23.25 9.92
CA GLU A 204 -15.83 23.31 11.07
C GLU A 204 -16.41 24.72 11.22
N PRO A 205 -17.75 24.88 11.34
CA PRO A 205 -18.35 26.17 11.58
C PRO A 205 -17.89 26.79 12.90
N THR A 206 -17.64 28.12 12.90
CA THR A 206 -17.33 28.81 14.15
C THR A 206 -18.50 28.74 15.14
N ALA A 207 -18.22 28.81 16.45
CA ALA A 207 -19.27 28.80 17.48
C ALA A 207 -20.34 29.88 17.26
N ALA A 208 -19.97 31.04 16.69
CA ALA A 208 -20.92 32.10 16.35
C ALA A 208 -21.90 31.75 15.21
N SER A 209 -21.58 30.73 14.42
CA SER A 209 -22.44 30.24 13.32
C SER A 209 -23.62 29.43 13.82
N TYR A 210 -23.51 28.86 15.04
CA TYR A 210 -24.59 28.10 15.67
C TYR A 210 -25.58 29.08 16.32
N THR A 211 -26.64 29.40 15.60
CA THR A 211 -27.65 30.32 16.12
C THR A 211 -28.38 29.70 17.32
N GLN A 212 -28.89 30.56 18.20
CA GLN A 212 -29.70 30.08 19.34
C GLN A 212 -30.92 29.25 18.88
N GLU A 213 -31.52 29.57 17.72
CA GLU A 213 -32.62 28.84 17.13
C GLU A 213 -32.23 27.41 16.75
N LEU A 214 -31.03 27.23 16.14
CA LEU A 214 -30.48 25.90 15.79
C LEU A 214 -30.22 25.06 17.04
N ILE A 215 -29.67 25.67 18.12
CA ILE A 215 -29.40 24.96 19.38
C ILE A 215 -30.73 24.62 20.10
N ASP A 216 -31.71 25.53 20.11
CA ASP A 216 -33.02 25.27 20.70
C ASP A 216 -33.77 24.18 19.95
N ASN A 217 -33.65 24.12 18.60
CA ASN A 217 -34.17 23.04 17.79
C ASN A 217 -33.51 21.72 18.20
N ALA A 218 -32.16 21.68 18.23
CA ALA A 218 -31.41 20.47 18.59
C ALA A 218 -31.80 19.94 19.97
N LYS A 219 -31.90 20.81 20.99
CA LYS A 219 -32.33 20.44 22.35
C LYS A 219 -33.80 19.95 22.40
N SER A 220 -34.64 20.45 21.49
CA SER A 220 -36.03 19.99 21.39
C SER A 220 -36.15 18.66 20.67
N PHE A 221 -35.16 18.33 19.83
CA PHE A 221 -35.15 17.10 19.04
C PHE A 221 -34.66 15.91 19.84
N SER A 222 -33.52 16.07 20.60
CA SER A 222 -32.94 15.01 21.44
C SER A 222 -32.14 15.61 22.60
N ASP A 223 -32.02 14.86 23.69
CA ASP A 223 -31.11 15.15 24.81
C ASP A 223 -29.72 14.50 24.62
N THR A 224 -29.56 13.69 23.55
CA THR A 224 -28.29 13.06 23.19
C THR A 224 -27.71 13.72 21.93
N ALA A 225 -26.42 13.94 21.94
CA ALA A 225 -25.67 14.46 20.83
C ALA A 225 -24.52 13.49 20.44
N MET A 226 -24.22 13.43 19.14
CA MET A 226 -23.01 12.80 18.60
C MET A 226 -22.15 13.90 18.01
N VAL A 227 -20.84 13.85 18.29
CA VAL A 227 -19.84 14.72 17.66
C VAL A 227 -18.97 13.87 16.77
N VAL A 228 -18.77 14.28 15.52
CA VAL A 228 -17.95 13.57 14.55
C VAL A 228 -16.74 14.42 14.19
N ILE A 229 -15.55 13.91 14.52
CA ILE A 229 -14.26 14.51 14.17
C ILE A 229 -13.57 13.61 13.16
N SER A 230 -12.91 14.19 12.17
CA SER A 230 -12.20 13.43 11.14
C SER A 230 -10.86 14.03 10.80
N ARG A 231 -9.94 13.15 10.41
CA ARG A 231 -8.63 13.46 9.80
C ARG A 231 -8.43 12.54 8.61
N VAL A 232 -7.72 13.03 7.60
CA VAL A 232 -7.40 12.24 6.41
C VAL A 232 -5.94 12.45 6.04
N GLY A 233 -5.26 11.35 5.76
CA GLY A 233 -3.94 11.29 5.14
C GLY A 233 -4.02 10.62 3.77
N GLY A 234 -2.90 10.45 3.13
CA GLY A 234 -2.81 9.79 1.85
C GLY A 234 -1.38 9.68 1.35
N GLU A 235 -1.24 9.03 0.24
CA GLU A 235 0.03 8.95 -0.47
C GLU A 235 0.54 10.35 -0.81
N PHE A 236 1.82 10.63 -0.57
CA PHE A 236 2.48 11.94 -0.64
C PHE A 236 1.91 13.01 0.31
N ALA A 237 1.13 12.63 1.30
CA ALA A 237 0.42 13.54 2.18
C ALA A 237 0.50 13.10 3.64
N ASP A 238 1.71 13.17 4.23
CA ASP A 238 1.88 13.05 5.69
C ASP A 238 1.09 14.14 6.40
N LEU A 239 0.50 13.78 7.55
CA LEU A 239 -0.25 14.71 8.36
C LEU A 239 0.72 15.74 8.98
N PRO A 240 0.41 17.04 8.89
CA PRO A 240 1.34 18.08 9.33
C PRO A 240 1.67 18.03 10.83
N THR A 241 2.96 18.03 11.14
CA THR A 241 3.48 18.21 12.51
C THR A 241 3.48 19.65 12.97
N ASP A 242 3.33 20.62 12.06
CA ASP A 242 3.15 22.03 12.33
C ASP A 242 2.24 22.65 11.26
N MET A 243 1.03 23.02 11.65
CA MET A 243 0.03 23.61 10.76
C MET A 243 0.42 24.97 10.22
N SER A 244 1.36 25.67 10.85
CA SER A 244 1.84 26.96 10.34
C SER A 244 2.68 26.84 9.07
N THR A 245 3.14 25.64 8.73
CA THR A 245 4.02 25.36 7.56
C THR A 245 3.26 24.91 6.32
N VAL A 246 1.95 24.65 6.44
CA VAL A 246 1.13 24.08 5.37
C VAL A 246 -0.01 24.98 4.93
N ASN A 247 -0.65 24.62 3.82
CA ASN A 247 -1.76 25.38 3.28
C ASN A 247 -3.09 24.95 3.91
N TYR A 248 -3.74 25.86 4.62
CA TYR A 248 -5.12 25.71 5.10
C TYR A 248 -5.80 27.09 5.18
N THR A 249 -7.12 27.12 5.32
CA THR A 249 -7.92 28.32 5.46
C THR A 249 -8.60 28.34 6.83
N ASP A 250 -8.36 29.37 7.62
CA ASP A 250 -9.06 29.59 8.88
C ASP A 250 -10.58 29.70 8.68
N ASN A 251 -11.34 29.15 9.59
CA ASN A 251 -12.80 29.26 9.60
C ASN A 251 -13.27 30.61 10.15
N SER A 252 -12.41 31.34 10.84
CA SER A 252 -12.67 32.67 11.41
C SER A 252 -11.73 33.71 10.84
N THR A 253 -12.22 34.97 10.74
CA THR A 253 -11.38 36.13 10.50
C THR A 253 -10.85 36.79 11.78
N GLU A 254 -11.28 36.31 12.96
CA GLU A 254 -10.96 36.85 14.26
C GLU A 254 -9.85 36.09 14.98
N TYR A 255 -9.63 34.82 14.62
CA TYR A 255 -8.61 33.94 15.23
C TYR A 255 -8.13 32.89 14.21
N LYS A 256 -6.96 32.33 14.46
CA LYS A 256 -6.46 31.15 13.74
C LYS A 256 -7.10 29.88 14.27
N ASP A 257 -7.32 28.91 13.40
CA ASP A 257 -7.77 27.57 13.78
C ASP A 257 -6.68 26.76 14.47
N PHE A 258 -5.43 27.01 14.11
CA PHE A 258 -4.27 26.36 14.72
C PHE A 258 -3.27 27.42 15.18
N GLU A 259 -2.66 27.21 16.33
CA GLU A 259 -1.55 28.01 16.83
C GLU A 259 -0.25 27.64 16.11
N ASP A 260 0.74 28.53 16.14
CA ASP A 260 2.05 28.27 15.54
C ASP A 260 2.73 27.10 16.30
N GLY A 261 3.18 26.05 15.57
CA GLY A 261 3.72 24.82 16.14
C GLY A 261 2.68 23.77 16.54
N GLN A 262 1.40 24.03 16.35
CA GLN A 262 0.35 23.05 16.61
C GLN A 262 0.23 22.08 15.43
N HIS A 263 0.15 20.78 15.72
CA HIS A 263 0.03 19.75 14.70
C HIS A 263 -1.44 19.43 14.34
N TYR A 264 -1.62 18.78 13.20
CA TYR A 264 -2.94 18.43 12.64
C TYR A 264 -3.72 17.40 13.48
N LEU A 265 -3.03 16.53 14.23
CA LEU A 265 -3.62 15.49 15.08
C LEU A 265 -4.00 15.98 16.48
N SER A 266 -4.22 17.28 16.61
CA SER A 266 -4.86 17.91 17.76
C SER A 266 -6.14 18.64 17.34
N LEU A 267 -6.99 19.04 18.28
CA LEU A 267 -8.20 19.82 17.94
C LEU A 267 -7.85 21.21 17.43
N SER A 268 -8.44 21.59 16.28
CA SER A 268 -8.48 22.99 15.91
C SER A 268 -9.29 23.80 16.92
N LYS A 269 -9.07 25.10 16.94
CA LYS A 269 -9.85 25.99 17.83
C LYS A 269 -11.35 25.91 17.54
N THR A 270 -11.74 25.83 16.28
CA THR A 270 -13.16 25.75 15.88
C THR A 270 -13.78 24.42 16.31
N GLU A 271 -13.06 23.31 16.22
CA GLU A 271 -13.53 22.01 16.74
C GLU A 271 -13.65 22.04 18.27
N ARG A 272 -12.68 22.62 18.97
CA ARG A 272 -12.75 22.77 20.43
C ARG A 272 -13.94 23.61 20.85
N ASP A 273 -14.14 24.77 20.20
CA ASP A 273 -15.27 25.65 20.46
C ASP A 273 -16.63 24.96 20.19
N MET A 274 -16.71 24.08 19.18
CA MET A 274 -17.89 23.26 18.89
C MET A 274 -18.13 22.23 19.98
N ILE A 275 -17.11 21.50 20.43
CA ILE A 275 -17.21 20.53 21.52
C ILE A 275 -17.67 21.23 22.82
N ASP A 276 -17.06 22.36 23.16
CA ASP A 276 -17.47 23.17 24.35
C ASP A 276 -18.94 23.59 24.27
N LEU A 277 -19.39 24.00 23.05
CA LEU A 277 -20.78 24.35 22.79
C LEU A 277 -21.71 23.15 23.01
N VAL A 278 -21.36 22.00 22.43
CA VAL A 278 -22.17 20.78 22.52
C VAL A 278 -22.24 20.32 23.99
N CYS A 279 -21.11 20.17 24.68
CA CYS A 279 -21.03 19.72 26.05
C CYS A 279 -21.69 20.71 27.05
N SER A 280 -21.78 22.00 26.70
CA SER A 280 -22.54 22.98 27.49
C SER A 280 -24.05 22.86 27.32
N ASN A 281 -24.56 22.18 26.29
CA ASN A 281 -25.98 22.08 25.97
C ASN A 281 -26.56 20.66 26.09
N PHE A 282 -25.74 19.63 26.13
CA PHE A 282 -26.11 18.21 26.16
C PHE A 282 -25.31 17.50 27.27
N ASP A 283 -26.00 16.68 28.06
CA ASP A 283 -25.37 15.90 29.15
C ASP A 283 -24.89 14.51 28.65
N ASN A 284 -25.39 14.04 27.51
CA ASN A 284 -25.06 12.75 26.88
C ASN A 284 -24.47 12.99 25.50
N VAL A 285 -23.16 12.80 25.38
CA VAL A 285 -22.43 13.02 24.13
C VAL A 285 -21.68 11.75 23.75
N VAL A 286 -21.84 11.34 22.48
CA VAL A 286 -21.05 10.27 21.85
C VAL A 286 -20.06 10.93 20.91
N LEU A 287 -18.79 10.65 21.09
CA LEU A 287 -17.72 11.08 20.18
C LEU A 287 -17.43 9.98 19.16
N VAL A 288 -17.44 10.31 17.89
CA VAL A 288 -16.96 9.44 16.80
C VAL A 288 -15.73 10.08 16.19
N TYR A 289 -14.60 9.39 16.29
CA TYR A 289 -13.36 9.78 15.62
C TYR A 289 -13.19 8.96 14.35
N ASN A 290 -13.34 9.62 13.21
CA ASN A 290 -13.32 9.01 11.87
C ASN A 290 -11.99 9.30 11.16
N ALA A 291 -10.96 8.54 11.49
CA ALA A 291 -9.64 8.63 10.88
C ALA A 291 -8.81 7.37 11.18
N ALA A 292 -7.83 7.08 10.32
CA ALA A 292 -6.88 5.99 10.55
C ALA A 292 -5.77 6.35 11.55
N ASN A 293 -5.33 7.60 11.54
CA ASN A 293 -4.26 8.09 12.40
C ASN A 293 -4.79 8.41 13.80
N THR A 294 -4.06 8.06 14.85
CA THR A 294 -4.48 8.38 16.23
C THR A 294 -4.46 9.88 16.51
N LEU A 295 -5.41 10.37 17.29
CA LEU A 295 -5.59 11.78 17.69
C LEU A 295 -5.35 11.92 19.19
N GLU A 296 -4.88 13.08 19.62
CA GLU A 296 -4.88 13.44 21.04
C GLU A 296 -6.32 13.62 21.54
N LEU A 297 -6.83 12.59 22.23
CA LEU A 297 -8.20 12.57 22.74
C LEU A 297 -8.30 13.04 24.22
N GLY A 298 -7.23 13.61 24.78
CA GLY A 298 -7.21 14.07 26.19
C GLY A 298 -8.31 15.07 26.55
N PHE A 299 -8.87 15.79 25.58
CA PHE A 299 -10.02 16.67 25.78
C PHE A 299 -11.29 15.92 26.26
N VAL A 300 -11.37 14.61 26.04
CA VAL A 300 -12.48 13.78 26.54
C VAL A 300 -12.55 13.83 28.06
N ASP A 301 -11.41 13.78 28.74
CA ASP A 301 -11.33 13.83 30.19
C ASP A 301 -11.75 15.20 30.76
N GLU A 302 -11.65 16.25 29.93
CA GLU A 302 -12.08 17.60 30.29
C GLU A 302 -13.62 17.77 30.19
N HIS A 303 -14.31 16.88 29.46
CA HIS A 303 -15.73 16.96 29.14
C HIS A 303 -16.51 15.72 29.65
N PRO A 304 -16.90 15.65 30.90
CA PRO A 304 -17.61 14.48 31.48
C PRO A 304 -18.97 14.21 30.84
N GLN A 305 -19.44 15.07 29.94
CA GLN A 305 -20.61 14.85 29.07
C GLN A 305 -20.33 13.88 27.93
N ILE A 306 -19.06 13.73 27.52
CA ILE A 306 -18.66 12.72 26.53
C ILE A 306 -18.65 11.37 27.25
N LYS A 307 -19.72 10.59 27.02
CA LYS A 307 -19.93 9.31 27.69
C LYS A 307 -19.39 8.14 26.89
N SER A 308 -19.38 8.25 25.58
CA SER A 308 -18.87 7.18 24.70
C SER A 308 -17.95 7.75 23.64
N VAL A 309 -16.91 6.98 23.34
CA VAL A 309 -15.93 7.29 22.29
C VAL A 309 -15.81 6.10 21.36
N ILE A 310 -16.03 6.33 20.09
CA ILE A 310 -15.90 5.32 19.02
C ILE A 310 -14.78 5.72 18.08
N TRP A 311 -13.80 4.85 17.88
CA TRP A 311 -12.83 4.98 16.81
C TRP A 311 -13.32 4.24 15.58
N CYS A 312 -13.53 5.01 14.51
CA CYS A 312 -14.13 4.56 13.26
C CYS A 312 -13.27 5.02 12.07
N PRO A 313 -12.16 4.34 11.76
CA PRO A 313 -11.34 4.65 10.59
C PRO A 313 -12.13 4.59 9.27
N GLY A 314 -11.46 4.67 8.13
CA GLY A 314 -12.13 4.62 6.82
C GLY A 314 -12.93 3.33 6.63
N THR A 315 -14.23 3.46 6.48
CA THR A 315 -15.20 2.35 6.56
C THR A 315 -15.44 1.62 5.24
N GLY A 316 -14.77 2.03 4.14
CA GLY A 316 -15.11 1.51 2.83
C GLY A 316 -16.51 1.93 2.38
N GLN A 317 -17.08 1.23 1.41
CA GLN A 317 -18.33 1.67 0.77
C GLN A 317 -19.58 1.51 1.62
N THR A 318 -19.65 0.49 2.46
CA THR A 318 -20.89 0.19 3.21
C THR A 318 -20.72 0.12 4.73
N GLY A 319 -19.48 0.26 5.24
CA GLY A 319 -19.21 0.02 6.66
C GLY A 319 -19.80 1.05 7.63
N PHE A 320 -20.31 2.21 7.17
CA PHE A 320 -21.09 3.08 8.06
C PHE A 320 -22.45 2.48 8.48
N ASN A 321 -22.94 1.41 7.80
CA ASN A 321 -24.03 0.62 8.36
C ASN A 321 -23.63 0.03 9.73
N ALA A 322 -22.44 -0.54 9.82
CA ALA A 322 -21.93 -1.11 11.08
C ALA A 322 -21.85 -0.06 12.21
N LEU A 323 -21.43 1.17 11.91
CA LEU A 323 -21.48 2.24 12.91
C LEU A 323 -22.89 2.47 13.42
N GLY A 324 -23.88 2.51 12.51
CA GLY A 324 -25.29 2.63 12.88
C GLY A 324 -25.78 1.46 13.73
N GLU A 325 -25.46 0.24 13.34
CA GLU A 325 -25.82 -1.01 14.03
C GLU A 325 -25.20 -1.11 15.43
N ILE A 326 -23.91 -0.67 15.58
CA ILE A 326 -23.27 -0.56 16.89
C ILE A 326 -23.97 0.47 17.75
N VAL A 327 -24.23 1.69 17.25
CA VAL A 327 -24.93 2.74 18.00
C VAL A 327 -26.33 2.31 18.43
N ALA A 328 -27.05 1.56 17.61
CA ALA A 328 -28.39 1.05 17.90
C ALA A 328 -28.40 -0.25 18.73
N GLY A 329 -27.24 -0.88 18.97
CA GLY A 329 -27.12 -2.15 19.70
C GLY A 329 -27.61 -3.37 18.92
N GLU A 330 -27.73 -3.26 17.60
CA GLU A 330 -28.00 -4.41 16.73
C GLU A 330 -26.76 -5.30 16.61
N VAL A 331 -25.59 -4.68 16.68
CA VAL A 331 -24.27 -5.32 16.75
C VAL A 331 -23.59 -4.96 18.06
N ASN A 332 -23.03 -5.95 18.73
CA ASN A 332 -22.18 -5.77 19.89
C ASN A 332 -20.72 -5.53 19.43
N PRO A 333 -20.10 -4.36 19.69
CA PRO A 333 -18.74 -4.08 19.24
C PRO A 333 -17.75 -5.11 19.81
N SER A 334 -16.76 -5.45 19.00
CA SER A 334 -15.71 -6.41 19.38
C SER A 334 -14.36 -6.05 18.73
N GLY A 335 -14.23 -4.84 18.18
CA GLY A 335 -13.00 -4.31 17.66
C GLY A 335 -12.03 -3.92 18.78
N HIS A 336 -10.73 -4.06 18.52
CA HIS A 336 -9.67 -3.68 19.43
C HIS A 336 -8.69 -2.77 18.68
N SER A 337 -8.14 -1.75 19.36
CA SER A 337 -7.28 -0.77 18.71
C SER A 337 -6.00 -1.42 18.16
N ALA A 338 -5.69 -1.13 16.90
CA ALA A 338 -4.46 -1.57 16.26
C ALA A 338 -3.28 -0.62 16.53
N ASP A 339 -3.52 0.48 17.22
CA ASP A 339 -2.53 1.51 17.59
C ASP A 339 -2.78 2.04 19.01
N THR A 340 -1.72 2.59 19.61
CA THR A 340 -1.76 3.23 20.92
C THR A 340 -2.22 4.69 20.80
N PHE A 341 -3.19 5.11 21.62
CA PHE A 341 -3.58 6.51 21.78
C PHE A 341 -2.87 7.14 22.96
N VAL A 342 -2.25 8.29 22.75
CA VAL A 342 -1.50 9.02 23.77
C VAL A 342 -2.07 10.41 23.97
N TYR A 343 -1.82 10.98 25.16
CA TYR A 343 -2.26 12.34 25.49
C TYR A 343 -1.47 13.43 24.77
N ASP A 344 -0.21 13.15 24.40
CA ASP A 344 0.70 14.13 23.78
C ASP A 344 1.59 13.42 22.75
N LEU A 345 1.26 13.58 21.48
CA LEU A 345 2.02 13.02 20.35
C LEU A 345 3.40 13.67 20.18
N THR A 346 3.59 14.89 20.70
CA THR A 346 4.89 15.57 20.62
C THR A 346 5.94 14.96 21.54
N ALA A 347 5.52 14.17 22.51
CA ALA A 347 6.38 13.41 23.40
C ALA A 347 6.74 12.02 22.84
N ALA A 348 6.20 11.62 21.69
CA ALA A 348 6.55 10.34 21.06
C ALA A 348 8.00 10.35 20.56
N PRO A 349 8.73 9.23 20.66
CA PRO A 349 10.15 9.16 20.28
C PRO A 349 10.44 9.61 18.86
N TYR A 350 9.53 9.34 17.93
CA TYR A 350 9.67 9.66 16.51
C TYR A 350 9.45 11.15 16.19
N PHE A 351 8.77 11.94 17.04
CA PHE A 351 8.21 13.23 16.66
C PHE A 351 9.21 14.22 16.05
N ASN A 352 10.42 14.27 16.59
CA ASN A 352 11.48 15.14 16.07
C ASN A 352 12.28 14.50 14.91
N ASN A 353 11.98 13.25 14.54
CA ASN A 353 12.67 12.47 13.53
C ASN A 353 11.71 11.94 12.45
N ILE A 354 10.69 12.76 12.12
CA ILE A 354 9.82 12.65 10.94
C ILE A 354 9.82 13.99 10.24
N GLY A 355 9.68 13.99 8.90
CA GLY A 355 9.58 15.21 8.10
C GLY A 355 10.67 15.35 7.05
N ASP A 356 10.99 16.60 6.70
CA ASP A 356 11.90 16.94 5.62
C ASP A 356 13.30 17.29 6.14
N PHE A 357 14.24 16.36 5.96
CA PHE A 357 15.65 16.54 6.31
C PHE A 357 16.50 16.32 5.05
N THR A 358 17.16 17.37 4.59
CA THR A 358 17.96 17.36 3.37
C THR A 358 19.46 17.41 3.68
N TYR A 359 20.26 16.54 3.07
CA TYR A 359 21.71 16.58 3.20
C TYR A 359 22.31 17.82 2.58
N THR A 360 23.28 18.44 3.27
CA THR A 360 23.93 19.68 2.87
C THR A 360 25.25 19.49 2.12
N ASN A 361 25.76 18.28 2.05
CA ASN A 361 27.04 17.94 1.46
C ASN A 361 26.98 16.86 0.37
N ALA A 362 25.77 16.38 0.02
CA ALA A 362 25.57 15.21 -0.84
C ALA A 362 25.12 15.57 -2.26
N ASP A 363 25.28 16.82 -2.70
CA ASP A 363 24.91 17.27 -4.06
C ASP A 363 25.54 16.41 -5.17
N SER A 364 26.75 15.87 -4.93
CA SER A 364 27.48 15.07 -5.92
C SER A 364 26.87 13.70 -6.20
N VAL A 365 26.01 13.23 -5.32
CA VAL A 365 25.30 11.94 -5.43
C VAL A 365 23.77 12.16 -5.57
N GLY A 366 23.34 13.41 -5.68
CA GLY A 366 21.97 13.75 -5.99
C GLY A 366 21.61 13.49 -7.46
N TYR A 367 20.36 13.59 -7.80
CA TYR A 367 19.87 13.44 -9.18
C TYR A 367 19.30 14.76 -9.70
N THR A 368 19.08 14.85 -11.00
CA THR A 368 18.50 16.05 -11.63
C THR A 368 17.08 15.75 -12.06
N ALA A 369 16.12 16.29 -11.31
CA ALA A 369 14.70 16.15 -11.65
C ALA A 369 14.29 17.10 -12.76
N ALA A 370 13.61 16.59 -13.78
CA ALA A 370 12.87 17.41 -14.72
C ALA A 370 11.63 17.99 -14.03
N SER A 371 11.36 19.28 -14.22
CA SER A 371 10.13 19.88 -13.66
C SER A 371 8.89 19.33 -14.35
N LEU A 372 8.01 18.69 -13.63
CA LEU A 372 6.69 18.20 -14.09
C LEU A 372 5.81 19.29 -14.73
N PHE A 373 6.11 20.58 -14.48
CA PHE A 373 5.33 21.72 -14.97
C PHE A 373 6.09 22.61 -15.95
N GLY A 374 7.22 22.14 -16.51
CA GLY A 374 7.99 22.83 -17.51
C GLY A 374 8.82 23.98 -16.91
N GLY A 375 9.90 23.64 -16.23
CA GLY A 375 10.95 24.51 -15.73
C GLY A 375 12.34 23.95 -16.07
N ASP A 376 13.39 24.67 -15.68
CA ASP A 376 14.74 24.12 -15.76
C ASP A 376 14.88 22.94 -14.78
N ALA A 377 15.53 21.88 -15.21
CA ALA A 377 15.82 20.74 -14.35
C ALA A 377 16.63 21.20 -13.12
N ALA A 378 16.22 20.75 -11.92
CA ALA A 378 16.83 21.13 -10.67
C ALA A 378 17.59 19.92 -10.07
N LEU A 379 18.74 20.19 -9.46
CA LEU A 379 19.43 19.21 -8.65
C LEU A 379 18.63 18.95 -7.37
N VAL A 380 18.32 17.68 -7.10
CA VAL A 380 17.71 17.21 -5.85
C VAL A 380 18.81 16.43 -5.09
N PRO A 381 19.28 16.95 -3.94
CA PRO A 381 20.18 16.21 -3.06
C PRO A 381 19.40 15.11 -2.33
N PRO A 382 20.06 14.04 -1.83
CA PRO A 382 19.40 13.05 -1.00
C PRO A 382 18.79 13.65 0.26
N HIS A 383 17.67 13.08 0.70
CA HIS A 383 17.02 13.35 1.98
C HIS A 383 17.31 12.23 2.98
N PHE A 384 16.99 12.44 4.24
CA PHE A 384 17.13 11.38 5.23
C PHE A 384 16.06 11.43 6.31
N VAL A 385 15.86 10.29 6.96
CA VAL A 385 15.06 10.14 8.17
C VAL A 385 15.75 9.13 9.09
N ASN A 386 15.72 9.39 10.39
CA ASN A 386 16.34 8.56 11.41
C ASN A 386 15.25 7.80 12.19
N TYR A 387 15.29 6.47 12.16
CA TYR A 387 14.40 5.63 12.95
C TYR A 387 15.04 5.39 14.33
N VAL A 388 14.99 6.45 15.14
CA VAL A 388 15.67 6.53 16.44
C VAL A 388 15.07 5.62 17.49
N GLU A 389 13.85 5.14 17.29
CA GLU A 389 13.11 4.29 18.22
C GLU A 389 13.76 2.91 18.37
N GLY A 390 14.52 2.46 17.38
CA GLY A 390 14.99 1.08 17.35
C GLY A 390 13.80 0.12 17.37
N ILE A 391 13.82 -0.86 18.26
CA ILE A 391 12.72 -1.81 18.44
C ILE A 391 11.52 -1.25 19.22
N TYR A 392 11.65 -0.04 19.78
CA TYR A 392 10.64 0.56 20.66
C TYR A 392 9.63 1.40 19.89
N VAL A 393 8.87 0.76 18.99
CA VAL A 393 7.79 1.37 18.21
C VAL A 393 6.44 1.10 18.87
N GLY A 394 5.55 2.10 18.87
CA GLY A 394 4.21 1.98 19.41
C GLY A 394 4.18 1.56 20.90
N TYR A 395 3.27 0.65 21.26
CA TYR A 395 3.13 0.19 22.65
C TYR A 395 4.43 -0.41 23.23
N LYS A 396 5.31 -0.98 22.40
CA LYS A 396 6.59 -1.53 22.87
C LYS A 396 7.43 -0.47 23.58
N PHE A 397 7.38 0.78 23.10
CA PHE A 397 8.00 1.90 23.78
C PHE A 397 7.28 2.20 25.09
N TYR A 398 5.98 2.45 25.06
CA TYR A 398 5.24 2.95 26.23
C TYR A 398 5.26 1.94 27.38
N GLU A 399 5.06 0.65 27.09
CA GLU A 399 5.13 -0.41 28.10
C GLU A 399 6.53 -0.54 28.72
N THR A 400 7.57 -0.48 27.86
CA THR A 400 8.95 -0.63 28.36
C THR A 400 9.39 0.63 29.11
N ALA A 401 9.08 1.82 28.62
CA ALA A 401 9.42 3.08 29.26
C ALA A 401 8.75 3.24 30.63
N ALA A 402 7.51 2.75 30.76
CA ALA A 402 6.82 2.71 32.05
C ALA A 402 7.45 1.69 33.01
N ALA A 403 7.78 0.49 32.53
CA ALA A 403 8.44 -0.55 33.31
C ALA A 403 9.81 -0.09 33.82
N GLU A 404 10.54 0.71 33.03
CA GLU A 404 11.83 1.30 33.41
C GLU A 404 11.69 2.61 34.24
N GLY A 405 10.47 3.14 34.41
CA GLY A 405 10.18 4.34 35.18
C GLY A 405 10.55 5.65 34.46
N LEU A 406 10.72 5.62 33.13
CA LEU A 406 10.93 6.82 32.31
C LEU A 406 9.66 7.66 32.20
N ILE A 407 8.50 7.02 32.11
CA ILE A 407 7.19 7.67 31.98
C ILE A 407 6.21 7.18 33.05
N ASP A 408 5.19 7.99 33.32
CA ASP A 408 3.99 7.63 34.08
C ASP A 408 2.94 7.15 33.07
N TYR A 409 2.67 5.84 33.00
CA TYR A 409 1.84 5.22 31.98
C TYR A 409 0.46 5.88 31.88
N ASP A 410 -0.27 5.98 32.99
CA ASP A 410 -1.64 6.52 33.05
C ASP A 410 -1.74 8.01 32.63
N LYS A 411 -0.61 8.73 32.60
CA LYS A 411 -0.55 10.13 32.14
C LYS A 411 -0.06 10.27 30.71
N THR A 412 0.47 9.20 30.16
CA THR A 412 1.06 9.21 28.81
C THR A 412 0.15 8.52 27.80
N VAL A 413 -0.37 7.34 28.17
CA VAL A 413 -1.23 6.52 27.31
C VAL A 413 -2.68 6.68 27.76
N GLN A 414 -3.56 7.03 26.83
CA GLN A 414 -5.00 7.16 27.08
C GLN A 414 -5.72 5.85 26.76
N TYR A 415 -5.47 5.24 25.60
CA TYR A 415 -5.98 3.92 25.23
C TYR A 415 -4.82 3.06 24.73
N PRO A 416 -4.52 1.93 25.42
CA PRO A 416 -3.44 1.03 25.00
C PRO A 416 -3.69 0.39 23.63
N PHE A 417 -2.64 -0.09 22.99
CA PHE A 417 -2.76 -1.03 21.88
C PHE A 417 -3.56 -2.26 22.30
N GLY A 418 -4.47 -2.71 21.46
CA GLY A 418 -5.33 -3.85 21.75
C GLY A 418 -6.53 -3.53 22.63
N HIS A 419 -6.74 -2.26 23.03
CA HIS A 419 -7.90 -1.84 23.82
C HIS A 419 -9.19 -1.83 22.98
N GLY A 420 -10.28 -2.34 23.56
CA GLY A 420 -11.60 -2.27 22.97
C GLY A 420 -12.67 -2.77 23.92
N LEU A 421 -13.82 -2.08 23.92
CA LEU A 421 -14.94 -2.40 24.79
C LEU A 421 -16.06 -3.13 24.04
N SER A 422 -16.88 -3.85 24.81
CA SER A 422 -18.06 -4.56 24.37
C SER A 422 -19.27 -4.16 25.21
N TYR A 423 -20.50 -4.37 24.71
CA TYR A 423 -21.72 -4.23 25.51
C TYR A 423 -21.94 -5.39 26.49
N THR A 424 -20.99 -6.33 26.51
CA THR A 424 -20.95 -7.44 27.49
C THR A 424 -19.58 -7.49 28.15
N THR A 425 -19.38 -8.40 29.08
CA THR A 425 -18.11 -8.60 29.77
C THR A 425 -17.62 -10.03 29.62
N PHE A 426 -16.32 -10.21 29.56
CA PHE A 426 -15.68 -11.52 29.43
C PHE A 426 -14.69 -11.77 30.56
N THR A 427 -14.38 -13.02 30.81
CA THR A 427 -13.22 -13.45 31.58
C THR A 427 -12.45 -14.45 30.76
N GLN A 428 -11.13 -14.31 30.79
CA GLN A 428 -10.21 -15.20 30.08
C GLN A 428 -9.30 -15.92 31.08
N LYS A 429 -8.94 -17.17 30.78
CA LYS A 429 -8.07 -17.96 31.64
C LYS A 429 -7.26 -18.95 30.82
N ILE A 430 -5.97 -19.07 31.10
CA ILE A 430 -5.10 -20.12 30.57
C ILE A 430 -5.37 -21.42 31.30
N ASP A 431 -6.02 -22.37 30.62
CA ASP A 431 -6.29 -23.69 31.17
C ASP A 431 -5.05 -24.59 31.11
N SER A 432 -4.31 -24.52 30.00
CA SER A 432 -3.07 -25.26 29.84
C SER A 432 -2.06 -24.47 28.99
N MET A 433 -0.78 -24.70 29.26
CA MET A 433 0.34 -24.30 28.38
C MET A 433 1.29 -25.49 28.27
N THR A 434 1.56 -25.92 27.08
CA THR A 434 2.47 -27.03 26.79
C THR A 434 3.46 -26.65 25.70
N GLU A 435 4.66 -27.20 25.75
CA GLU A 435 5.65 -27.06 24.71
C GLU A 435 6.01 -28.44 24.16
N ALA A 436 6.07 -28.56 22.84
CA ALA A 436 6.53 -29.76 22.15
C ALA A 436 7.23 -29.37 20.85
N ASP A 437 8.43 -29.87 20.65
CA ASP A 437 9.23 -29.68 19.42
C ASP A 437 9.39 -28.21 19.02
N GLY A 438 9.56 -27.33 20.00
CA GLY A 438 9.73 -25.88 19.81
C GLY A 438 8.42 -25.11 19.61
N THR A 439 7.26 -25.75 19.69
CA THR A 439 5.96 -25.07 19.59
C THR A 439 5.29 -24.99 20.95
N ILE A 440 4.93 -23.79 21.39
CA ILE A 440 4.08 -23.55 22.57
C ILE A 440 2.62 -23.60 22.13
N THR A 441 1.81 -24.33 22.88
CA THR A 441 0.36 -24.41 22.70
C THR A 441 -0.31 -23.94 23.99
N LEU A 442 -1.22 -22.96 23.88
CA LEU A 442 -2.07 -22.48 24.97
C LEU A 442 -3.52 -22.85 24.66
N ASP A 443 -4.19 -23.44 25.66
CA ASP A 443 -5.64 -23.52 25.68
C ASP A 443 -6.16 -22.40 26.60
N VAL A 444 -6.98 -21.50 26.05
CA VAL A 444 -7.54 -20.36 26.75
C VAL A 444 -9.05 -20.44 26.72
N THR A 445 -9.69 -20.49 27.86
CA THR A 445 -11.15 -20.43 27.97
C THR A 445 -11.60 -18.99 28.15
N VAL A 446 -12.45 -18.53 27.27
CA VAL A 446 -13.15 -17.25 27.30
C VAL A 446 -14.60 -17.50 27.75
N THR A 447 -15.07 -16.78 28.75
CA THR A 447 -16.44 -16.91 29.28
C THR A 447 -17.15 -15.57 29.23
N ASN A 448 -18.28 -15.50 28.59
CA ASN A 448 -19.16 -14.32 28.63
C ASN A 448 -19.85 -14.23 30.00
N THR A 449 -19.46 -13.24 30.78
CA THR A 449 -19.98 -12.98 32.14
C THR A 449 -21.05 -11.91 32.18
N GLY A 450 -21.33 -11.28 31.06
CA GLY A 450 -22.33 -10.22 30.95
C GLY A 450 -23.70 -10.72 30.50
N SER A 451 -24.48 -9.84 29.86
CA SER A 451 -25.89 -10.08 29.56
C SER A 451 -26.24 -10.09 28.08
N VAL A 452 -25.28 -9.82 27.19
CA VAL A 452 -25.44 -9.75 25.74
C VAL A 452 -24.46 -10.74 25.10
N ALA A 453 -24.86 -11.43 24.03
CA ALA A 453 -23.96 -12.25 23.24
C ALA A 453 -22.89 -11.38 22.57
N GLY A 454 -21.67 -11.87 22.50
CA GLY A 454 -20.58 -11.11 21.91
C GLY A 454 -19.34 -11.94 21.61
N LYS A 455 -18.43 -11.34 20.87
CA LYS A 455 -17.10 -11.89 20.54
C LYS A 455 -16.04 -11.21 21.41
N ASP A 456 -14.95 -11.92 21.65
CA ASP A 456 -13.80 -11.42 22.42
C ASP A 456 -12.49 -11.80 21.74
N VAL A 457 -11.41 -11.06 22.04
CA VAL A 457 -10.06 -11.31 21.49
C VAL A 457 -9.16 -11.82 22.59
N VAL A 458 -8.50 -12.94 22.36
CA VAL A 458 -7.39 -13.40 23.20
C VAL A 458 -6.10 -12.89 22.57
N GLN A 459 -5.40 -12.01 23.29
CA GLN A 459 -4.11 -11.45 22.90
C GLN A 459 -3.03 -12.11 23.75
N VAL A 460 -2.05 -12.76 23.11
CA VAL A 460 -0.96 -13.46 23.83
C VAL A 460 0.31 -12.65 23.70
N TYR A 461 0.85 -12.25 24.83
CA TYR A 461 2.10 -11.49 24.92
C TYR A 461 3.19 -12.30 25.60
N PHE A 462 4.45 -11.92 25.32
CA PHE A 462 5.57 -12.38 26.13
C PHE A 462 6.42 -11.22 26.64
N ASN A 463 6.95 -11.40 27.87
CA ASN A 463 7.96 -10.53 28.45
C ASN A 463 9.26 -11.37 28.59
N PRO A 464 10.31 -11.07 27.80
CA PRO A 464 11.56 -11.81 27.81
C PRO A 464 12.44 -11.41 29.01
N PRO A 465 13.40 -12.27 29.41
CA PRO A 465 14.44 -11.85 30.33
C PRO A 465 15.29 -10.77 29.67
N TYR A 466 15.59 -9.71 30.43
CA TYR A 466 16.42 -8.59 29.97
C TYR A 466 17.65 -8.45 30.87
N THR A 467 18.81 -8.29 30.24
CA THR A 467 20.07 -7.97 30.89
C THR A 467 20.48 -6.55 30.49
N ASP A 468 20.69 -5.68 31.47
CA ASP A 468 21.10 -4.29 31.24
C ASP A 468 22.32 -4.20 30.31
N GLY A 469 22.19 -3.44 29.21
CA GLY A 469 23.21 -3.33 28.16
C GLY A 469 23.39 -4.57 27.27
N GLY A 470 22.54 -5.60 27.40
CA GLY A 470 22.48 -6.76 26.51
C GLY A 470 21.74 -6.47 25.19
N ILE A 471 21.13 -7.52 24.61
CA ILE A 471 20.25 -7.37 23.43
C ILE A 471 19.04 -6.54 23.82
N GLU A 472 18.66 -5.56 23.01
CA GLU A 472 17.49 -4.73 23.27
C GLU A 472 16.20 -5.58 23.24
N LYS A 473 15.31 -5.37 24.21
CA LYS A 473 14.06 -6.13 24.34
C LYS A 473 12.96 -5.29 24.93
N ALA A 474 11.82 -5.25 24.29
CA ALA A 474 10.63 -4.64 24.85
C ALA A 474 10.05 -5.51 25.97
N SER A 475 9.41 -4.88 26.97
CA SER A 475 8.79 -5.57 28.09
C SER A 475 7.47 -6.27 27.74
N ALA A 476 6.80 -5.84 26.66
CA ALA A 476 5.58 -6.44 26.14
C ALA A 476 5.71 -6.64 24.64
N ASN A 477 5.45 -7.86 24.17
CA ASN A 477 5.55 -8.24 22.77
C ASN A 477 4.39 -9.17 22.44
N LEU A 478 3.50 -8.78 21.52
CA LEU A 478 2.46 -9.66 20.97
C LEU A 478 3.14 -10.81 20.22
N VAL A 479 2.68 -12.04 20.41
CA VAL A 479 3.25 -13.21 19.72
C VAL A 479 2.21 -13.98 18.94
N THR A 480 0.96 -14.02 19.41
CA THR A 480 -0.19 -14.60 18.70
C THR A 480 -1.49 -14.06 19.27
N PHE A 481 -2.57 -14.23 18.55
CA PHE A 481 -3.89 -13.79 18.97
C PHE A 481 -4.97 -14.68 18.36
N GLY A 482 -6.20 -14.55 18.86
CA GLY A 482 -7.35 -15.24 18.28
C GLY A 482 -8.66 -14.61 18.69
N LYS A 483 -9.64 -14.63 17.78
CA LYS A 483 -10.99 -14.14 17.99
C LYS A 483 -11.95 -15.28 18.29
N THR A 484 -12.86 -15.10 19.25
CA THR A 484 -13.92 -16.08 19.53
C THR A 484 -15.05 -15.98 18.51
N ASP A 485 -15.85 -17.03 18.40
CA ASP A 485 -17.20 -16.90 17.90
C ASP A 485 -18.06 -16.06 18.87
N SER A 486 -19.30 -15.75 18.49
CA SER A 486 -20.22 -15.08 19.40
C SER A 486 -20.59 -16.02 20.56
N ILE A 487 -20.25 -15.63 21.78
CA ILE A 487 -20.46 -16.40 23.01
C ILE A 487 -21.73 -15.87 23.69
N GLU A 488 -22.70 -16.74 23.92
CA GLU A 488 -23.94 -16.43 24.63
C GLU A 488 -23.66 -16.10 26.12
N PRO A 489 -24.50 -15.30 26.79
CA PRO A 489 -24.38 -15.01 28.19
C PRO A 489 -24.26 -16.25 29.07
N GLY A 490 -23.20 -16.33 29.88
CA GLY A 490 -22.87 -17.47 30.74
C GLY A 490 -22.26 -18.67 30.01
N ALA A 491 -22.09 -18.63 28.70
CA ALA A 491 -21.40 -19.68 27.93
C ALA A 491 -19.90 -19.41 27.86
N SER A 492 -19.15 -20.41 27.43
CA SER A 492 -17.68 -20.32 27.24
C SER A 492 -17.26 -20.96 25.94
N GLN A 493 -16.16 -20.46 25.40
CA GLN A 493 -15.43 -21.06 24.27
C GLN A 493 -13.96 -21.21 24.66
N THR A 494 -13.34 -22.31 24.28
CA THR A 494 -11.90 -22.49 24.43
C THR A 494 -11.22 -22.31 23.09
N LEU A 495 -10.24 -21.41 23.02
CA LEU A 495 -9.34 -21.24 21.89
C LEU A 495 -8.04 -21.98 22.16
N THR A 496 -7.52 -22.67 21.15
CA THR A 496 -6.17 -23.25 21.16
C THR A 496 -5.26 -22.38 20.31
N LEU A 497 -4.34 -21.68 20.93
CA LEU A 497 -3.40 -20.77 20.29
C LEU A 497 -2.01 -21.38 20.27
N THR A 498 -1.27 -21.18 19.18
CA THR A 498 0.08 -21.73 19.01
C THR A 498 1.05 -20.68 18.49
N PHE A 499 2.31 -20.78 18.91
CA PHE A 499 3.43 -20.04 18.35
C PHE A 499 4.74 -20.80 18.59
N ASN A 500 5.80 -20.49 17.83
CA ASN A 500 7.08 -21.16 18.01
C ASN A 500 7.93 -20.45 19.07
N THR A 501 8.74 -21.19 19.81
CA THR A 501 9.68 -20.60 20.77
C THR A 501 10.67 -19.65 20.10
N GLU A 502 11.04 -19.93 18.85
CA GLU A 502 11.93 -19.08 18.04
C GLU A 502 11.31 -17.71 17.68
N ASP A 503 9.97 -17.54 17.77
CA ASP A 503 9.30 -16.27 17.61
C ASP A 503 9.56 -15.30 18.77
N MET A 504 10.10 -15.80 19.90
CA MET A 504 10.52 -14.99 21.04
C MET A 504 12.02 -14.63 21.02
N ALA A 505 12.76 -15.06 19.99
CA ALA A 505 14.17 -14.73 19.83
C ALA A 505 14.35 -13.27 19.39
N SER A 506 15.41 -12.62 19.88
CA SER A 506 15.82 -11.28 19.47
C SER A 506 17.06 -11.32 18.59
N PHE A 507 17.18 -10.41 17.63
CA PHE A 507 18.34 -10.33 16.75
C PHE A 507 19.49 -9.61 17.45
N ASP A 508 20.59 -10.32 17.70
CA ASP A 508 21.80 -9.75 18.30
C ASP A 508 22.69 -9.12 17.23
N SER A 509 22.44 -7.88 16.88
CA SER A 509 23.22 -7.15 15.88
C SER A 509 24.63 -6.79 16.36
N LYS A 510 24.88 -6.81 17.68
CA LYS A 510 26.11 -6.31 18.29
C LYS A 510 27.19 -7.39 18.50
N ASP A 511 26.82 -8.64 18.79
CA ASP A 511 27.77 -9.71 19.15
C ASP A 511 27.63 -10.93 18.24
N LYS A 512 26.44 -11.53 18.09
CA LYS A 512 26.26 -12.79 17.37
C LYS A 512 25.94 -12.62 15.88
N GLY A 513 25.36 -11.48 15.50
CA GLY A 513 24.92 -11.24 14.13
C GLY A 513 23.81 -12.21 13.67
N CYS A 514 22.99 -12.70 14.59
CA CYS A 514 21.91 -13.64 14.31
C CYS A 514 20.84 -13.59 15.42
N TYR A 515 19.73 -14.31 15.24
CA TYR A 515 18.73 -14.42 16.29
C TYR A 515 19.22 -15.26 17.48
N VAL A 516 18.87 -14.82 18.67
CA VAL A 516 19.24 -15.46 19.95
C VAL A 516 18.01 -15.54 20.85
N LEU A 517 17.72 -16.77 21.34
CA LEU A 517 16.75 -16.97 22.41
C LEU A 517 17.56 -17.20 23.69
N GLU A 518 17.65 -16.16 24.54
CA GLU A 518 18.47 -16.18 25.74
C GLU A 518 17.90 -17.10 26.83
N GLU A 519 18.78 -17.70 27.64
CA GLU A 519 18.35 -18.46 28.81
C GLU A 519 17.63 -17.56 29.82
N GLY A 520 16.58 -18.08 30.45
CA GLY A 520 15.83 -17.37 31.47
C GLY A 520 14.34 -17.65 31.44
N ASP A 521 13.63 -16.93 32.26
CA ASP A 521 12.18 -17.03 32.37
C ASP A 521 11.48 -16.05 31.44
N TYR A 522 10.70 -16.56 30.49
CA TYR A 522 9.79 -15.81 29.64
C TYR A 522 8.39 -15.86 30.25
N ILE A 523 7.81 -14.70 30.53
CA ILE A 523 6.44 -14.62 31.03
C ILE A 523 5.49 -14.57 29.84
N ILE A 524 4.74 -15.62 29.63
CA ILE A 524 3.70 -15.70 28.61
C ILE A 524 2.38 -15.32 29.27
N SER A 525 1.73 -14.28 28.75
CA SER A 525 0.47 -13.77 29.32
C SER A 525 -0.63 -13.68 28.27
N ILE A 526 -1.86 -13.80 28.73
CA ILE A 526 -3.04 -13.35 28.00
C ILE A 526 -3.47 -12.01 28.60
N ASN A 527 -3.71 -11.06 27.75
CA ASN A 527 -3.99 -9.69 28.17
C ASN A 527 -5.30 -9.20 27.55
N GLU A 528 -5.92 -8.21 28.24
CA GLU A 528 -7.05 -7.44 27.70
C GLU A 528 -6.59 -6.48 26.60
N ASP A 529 -5.41 -5.87 26.81
CA ASP A 529 -4.69 -4.96 25.93
C ASP A 529 -3.17 -5.07 26.20
N SER A 530 -2.31 -4.26 25.58
CA SER A 530 -0.86 -4.34 25.79
C SER A 530 -0.43 -4.17 27.24
N HIS A 531 -1.26 -3.51 28.08
CA HIS A 531 -0.95 -3.15 29.46
C HIS A 531 -1.58 -4.08 30.50
N THR A 532 -2.83 -4.49 30.28
CA THR A 532 -3.65 -5.16 31.30
C THR A 532 -3.54 -6.67 31.21
N VAL A 533 -2.75 -7.27 32.09
CA VAL A 533 -2.56 -8.72 32.16
C VAL A 533 -3.75 -9.40 32.85
N LEU A 534 -4.37 -10.41 32.23
CA LEU A 534 -5.47 -11.20 32.76
C LEU A 534 -5.00 -12.50 33.44
N ASP A 535 -4.09 -13.26 32.81
CA ASP A 535 -3.49 -14.48 33.35
C ASP A 535 -2.11 -14.70 32.72
N SER A 536 -1.23 -15.46 33.38
CA SER A 536 0.11 -15.69 32.88
C SER A 536 0.70 -17.05 33.29
N LYS A 537 1.67 -17.53 32.52
CA LYS A 537 2.50 -18.70 32.77
C LYS A 537 3.96 -18.36 32.48
N THR A 538 4.87 -19.03 33.18
CA THR A 538 6.30 -18.91 32.93
C THR A 538 6.76 -20.06 32.01
N TYR A 539 7.47 -19.70 30.94
CA TYR A 539 8.23 -20.62 30.10
C TYR A 539 9.72 -20.42 30.37
N ASN A 540 10.41 -21.47 30.81
CA ASN A 540 11.83 -21.42 31.13
C ASN A 540 12.68 -21.93 29.97
N VAL A 541 13.54 -21.07 29.42
CA VAL A 541 14.59 -21.43 28.47
C VAL A 541 15.82 -21.85 29.27
N ALA A 542 16.12 -23.13 29.28
CA ALA A 542 17.12 -23.72 30.15
C ALA A 542 18.57 -23.38 29.73
N SER A 543 18.80 -22.97 28.50
CA SER A 543 20.09 -22.52 27.97
C SER A 543 19.86 -21.66 26.73
N THR A 544 20.71 -20.66 26.55
CA THR A 544 20.66 -19.79 25.34
C THR A 544 20.78 -20.62 24.07
N ILE A 545 19.87 -20.34 23.12
CA ILE A 545 19.87 -20.92 21.77
C ILE A 545 20.30 -19.84 20.80
N VAL A 546 21.33 -20.12 20.02
CA VAL A 546 21.84 -19.24 18.97
C VAL A 546 21.39 -19.83 17.62
N TYR A 547 20.71 -19.02 16.82
CA TYR A 547 20.19 -19.42 15.51
C TYR A 547 21.14 -18.97 14.40
N ASP A 548 22.34 -19.58 14.38
CA ASP A 548 23.37 -19.33 13.39
C ASP A 548 23.31 -20.31 12.19
N GLU A 549 24.29 -20.22 11.28
CA GLU A 549 24.37 -21.09 10.09
C GLU A 549 24.35 -22.59 10.42
N SER A 550 24.78 -23.00 11.62
CA SER A 550 24.76 -24.40 12.06
C SER A 550 23.42 -24.83 12.66
N ASN A 551 22.60 -23.89 13.03
CA ASN A 551 21.31 -24.10 13.71
C ASN A 551 20.31 -22.97 13.35
N PRO A 552 19.87 -22.85 12.09
CA PRO A 552 18.93 -21.80 11.68
C PRO A 552 17.59 -21.97 12.38
N ARG A 553 16.78 -20.91 12.45
CA ARG A 553 15.37 -21.01 12.85
C ARG A 553 14.67 -21.99 11.92
N SER A 554 13.70 -22.73 12.44
CA SER A 554 13.02 -23.80 11.70
C SER A 554 12.27 -23.30 10.46
N THR A 555 11.90 -22.04 10.45
CA THR A 555 11.18 -21.38 9.37
C THR A 555 12.11 -20.69 8.36
N ASP A 556 13.41 -20.61 8.61
CA ASP A 556 14.39 -20.00 7.71
C ASP A 556 14.91 -21.02 6.68
N ALA A 557 15.04 -20.59 5.43
CA ALA A 557 15.70 -21.39 4.39
C ALA A 557 17.23 -21.34 4.53
N GLU A 558 17.75 -20.17 4.93
CA GLU A 558 19.15 -19.95 5.34
C GLU A 558 19.11 -19.15 6.65
N ALA A 559 20.13 -19.32 7.50
CA ALA A 559 20.21 -18.59 8.76
C ALA A 559 20.22 -17.08 8.54
N ALA A 560 19.44 -16.35 9.34
CA ALA A 560 19.52 -14.90 9.38
C ALA A 560 20.87 -14.45 9.94
N THR A 561 21.58 -13.61 9.20
CA THR A 561 22.89 -13.07 9.58
C THR A 561 22.94 -11.57 9.32
N THR A 562 23.88 -10.85 9.96
CA THR A 562 24.08 -9.42 9.74
C THR A 562 24.20 -9.08 8.25
N LYS A 563 23.35 -8.15 7.76
CA LYS A 563 23.30 -7.73 6.36
C LYS A 563 23.09 -6.22 6.18
N PHE A 564 22.69 -5.50 7.23
CA PHE A 564 22.30 -4.09 7.15
C PHE A 564 23.22 -3.18 7.96
N ASP A 565 24.45 -3.56 8.19
CA ASP A 565 25.46 -2.74 8.88
C ASP A 565 25.76 -1.38 8.19
N PHE A 566 25.39 -1.24 6.92
CA PHE A 566 25.44 0.01 6.16
C PHE A 566 24.27 0.95 6.46
N ALA A 567 23.24 0.52 7.18
CA ALA A 567 21.97 1.25 7.37
C ALA A 567 21.90 2.02 8.70
N ASP A 568 22.96 2.03 9.51
CA ASP A 568 23.00 2.69 10.82
C ASP A 568 24.03 3.82 10.96
N ASP A 569 24.59 4.32 9.83
CA ASP A 569 25.60 5.39 9.82
C ASP A 569 25.17 6.59 10.68
N LYS A 570 25.96 6.88 11.72
CA LYS A 570 25.72 7.96 12.68
C LYS A 570 24.40 7.90 13.47
N LEU A 571 23.62 6.83 13.34
CA LEU A 571 22.35 6.70 14.03
C LEU A 571 22.56 6.46 15.54
N VAL A 572 21.82 7.18 16.35
CA VAL A 572 21.69 6.92 17.79
C VAL A 572 20.27 6.45 18.06
N THR A 573 20.12 5.16 18.36
CA THR A 573 18.82 4.59 18.70
C THR A 573 18.56 4.58 20.19
N LEU A 574 17.29 4.53 20.59
CA LEU A 574 16.87 4.29 21.97
C LEU A 574 17.50 2.99 22.49
N SER A 575 17.99 3.04 23.69
CA SER A 575 18.48 1.86 24.40
C SER A 575 17.81 1.78 25.78
N ARG A 576 17.30 0.59 26.10
CA ARG A 576 16.74 0.28 27.42
C ARG A 576 17.81 0.29 28.53
N ALA A 577 19.08 0.18 28.15
CA ALA A 577 20.20 0.19 29.07
C ALA A 577 20.17 1.43 29.99
N ASP A 578 20.45 1.19 31.28
CA ASP A 578 20.41 2.24 32.31
C ASP A 578 19.10 3.05 32.31
N HIS A 579 17.96 2.35 32.17
CA HIS A 579 16.61 2.92 32.20
C HIS A 579 16.36 4.01 31.14
N PHE A 580 16.78 3.78 29.90
CA PHE A 580 16.73 4.74 28.81
C PHE A 580 17.53 6.03 29.07
N ALA A 581 18.71 5.91 29.69
CA ALA A 581 19.55 7.07 29.99
C ALA A 581 19.89 7.92 28.74
N ASN A 582 19.87 7.33 27.54
CA ASN A 582 20.12 8.03 26.28
C ASN A 582 18.88 8.65 25.63
N TYR A 583 17.68 8.61 26.27
CA TYR A 583 16.42 9.06 25.69
C TYR A 583 16.53 10.47 25.09
N ALA A 584 16.99 11.44 25.87
CA ALA A 584 17.05 12.83 25.40
C ALA A 584 18.03 13.05 24.21
N GLU A 585 19.06 12.20 24.06
CA GLU A 585 19.97 12.24 22.93
C GLU A 585 19.35 11.59 21.70
N ALA A 586 18.79 10.40 21.84
CA ALA A 586 18.23 9.62 20.73
C ALA A 586 17.04 10.32 20.07
N VAL A 587 16.10 10.87 20.86
CA VAL A 587 14.88 11.52 20.33
C VAL A 587 15.08 12.99 19.92
N ALA A 588 16.30 13.52 20.05
CA ALA A 588 16.56 14.89 19.66
C ALA A 588 16.39 15.06 18.13
N ALA A 589 15.95 16.25 17.73
CA ALA A 589 15.91 16.58 16.31
C ALA A 589 17.31 16.46 15.68
N PRO A 590 17.41 16.00 14.44
CA PRO A 590 18.69 15.92 13.74
C PRO A 590 19.45 17.25 13.78
N SER A 591 20.72 17.20 14.12
CA SER A 591 21.60 18.39 14.18
C SER A 591 22.77 18.31 13.19
N ASP A 592 23.11 17.12 12.70
CA ASP A 592 24.06 16.87 11.62
C ASP A 592 23.31 16.53 10.33
N TYR A 593 23.42 17.39 9.35
CA TYR A 593 22.82 17.25 8.02
C TYR A 593 23.90 16.85 6.98
N THR A 594 24.91 16.09 7.40
CA THR A 594 25.98 15.65 6.50
C THR A 594 26.01 14.13 6.39
N MET A 595 26.01 13.64 5.16
CA MET A 595 26.25 12.22 4.86
C MET A 595 27.74 11.90 5.03
N SER A 596 28.07 10.71 5.51
CA SER A 596 29.46 10.26 5.60
C SER A 596 30.07 10.06 4.19
N GLU A 597 31.40 10.16 4.08
CA GLU A 597 32.09 9.90 2.82
C GLU A 597 31.92 8.42 2.40
N GLU A 598 31.87 7.50 3.35
CA GLU A 598 31.63 6.07 3.10
C GLU A 598 30.26 5.85 2.48
N SER A 599 29.20 6.42 3.08
CA SER A 599 27.84 6.31 2.57
C SER A 599 27.68 6.97 1.19
N MET A 600 28.31 8.14 0.95
CA MET A 600 28.28 8.78 -0.37
C MET A 600 28.96 7.94 -1.45
N ASN A 601 30.04 7.23 -1.13
CA ASN A 601 30.80 6.42 -2.10
C ASN A 601 30.03 5.16 -2.55
N THR A 602 29.03 4.73 -1.82
CA THR A 602 28.23 3.52 -2.09
C THR A 602 26.76 3.82 -2.31
N LEU A 603 26.36 5.09 -2.31
CA LEU A 603 25.02 5.51 -2.72
C LEU A 603 24.97 5.57 -4.24
N TYR A 604 24.29 4.59 -4.83
CA TYR A 604 24.16 4.47 -6.28
C TYR A 604 22.76 4.91 -6.76
N ASN A 605 22.77 5.53 -7.93
CA ASN A 605 21.58 5.90 -8.68
C ASN A 605 21.91 5.93 -10.19
N ASP A 606 20.95 6.22 -11.05
CA ASP A 606 21.06 6.28 -12.50
C ASP A 606 22.18 7.25 -13.01
N HIS A 607 22.61 8.23 -12.21
CA HIS A 607 23.59 9.22 -12.64
C HIS A 607 25.04 8.90 -12.27
N ASN A 608 25.29 8.03 -11.29
CA ASN A 608 26.62 7.79 -10.76
C ASN A 608 27.08 6.32 -10.84
N TRP A 609 26.26 5.45 -11.44
CA TRP A 609 26.56 4.03 -11.61
C TRP A 609 26.67 3.66 -13.10
N THR A 610 27.58 2.76 -13.42
CA THR A 610 27.77 2.26 -14.79
C THR A 610 27.92 0.74 -14.80
N PRO A 611 27.17 0.01 -15.67
CA PRO A 611 27.20 -1.44 -15.72
C PRO A 611 28.58 -2.05 -15.92
N GLU A 612 29.44 -1.40 -16.73
CA GLU A 612 30.77 -1.90 -17.10
C GLU A 612 31.69 -2.08 -15.89
N ASP A 613 31.56 -1.22 -14.87
CA ASP A 613 32.37 -1.26 -13.65
C ASP A 613 31.97 -2.41 -12.71
N HIS A 614 30.78 -2.99 -12.93
CA HIS A 614 30.17 -4.04 -12.10
C HIS A 614 30.00 -5.38 -12.82
N ASN A 615 30.57 -5.55 -14.01
CA ASN A 615 30.51 -6.82 -14.75
C ASN A 615 31.57 -7.79 -14.23
N ASP A 616 31.16 -9.05 -13.94
CA ASP A 616 32.11 -10.12 -13.61
C ASP A 616 32.80 -10.64 -14.89
N PRO A 617 34.12 -10.47 -15.03
CA PRO A 617 34.82 -10.94 -16.21
C PRO A 617 34.90 -12.47 -16.34
N ASN A 618 34.48 -13.22 -15.30
CA ASN A 618 34.42 -14.68 -15.32
C ASN A 618 33.06 -15.22 -15.74
N ASP A 619 32.07 -14.35 -15.88
CA ASP A 619 30.75 -14.78 -16.34
C ASP A 619 30.79 -15.29 -17.76
N GLU A 620 30.21 -16.48 -17.98
CA GLU A 620 30.00 -17.03 -19.31
C GLU A 620 28.67 -16.58 -19.89
N MET A 621 28.67 -16.18 -21.16
CA MET A 621 27.47 -15.72 -21.88
C MET A 621 26.45 -16.84 -21.95
N PRO A 622 25.23 -16.66 -21.39
CA PRO A 622 24.18 -17.64 -21.49
C PRO A 622 23.67 -17.83 -22.93
N VAL A 623 23.06 -18.97 -23.19
CA VAL A 623 22.39 -19.22 -24.46
C VAL A 623 21.11 -18.38 -24.55
N THR A 624 20.86 -17.77 -25.71
CA THR A 624 19.66 -16.98 -26.01
C THR A 624 19.15 -17.25 -27.40
N GLY A 625 17.85 -17.12 -27.65
CA GLY A 625 17.25 -17.28 -28.98
C GLY A 625 17.27 -18.71 -29.53
N ALA A 626 17.40 -19.72 -28.67
CA ALA A 626 17.32 -21.12 -29.07
C ALA A 626 15.88 -21.51 -29.49
N ASN A 627 15.74 -22.57 -30.25
CA ASN A 627 14.43 -23.12 -30.61
C ASN A 627 14.25 -24.51 -30.01
N ASN A 628 13.94 -24.60 -28.73
CA ASN A 628 13.77 -25.85 -28.02
C ASN A 628 12.31 -26.35 -28.05
N GLY A 629 11.35 -25.49 -28.41
CA GLY A 629 9.94 -25.81 -28.53
C GLY A 629 9.21 -26.03 -27.22
N LEU A 630 9.81 -25.64 -26.10
CA LEU A 630 9.21 -25.69 -24.75
C LEU A 630 8.33 -24.46 -24.55
N LYS A 631 7.18 -24.64 -23.94
CA LYS A 631 6.24 -23.56 -23.62
C LYS A 631 6.21 -23.33 -22.12
N LEU A 632 5.94 -22.10 -21.70
CA LEU A 632 5.81 -21.76 -20.29
C LEU A 632 4.73 -22.61 -19.58
N ALA A 633 3.62 -22.90 -20.24
CA ALA A 633 2.57 -23.78 -19.72
C ALA A 633 3.05 -25.18 -19.33
N ASP A 634 4.11 -25.70 -19.94
CA ASP A 634 4.68 -27.03 -19.65
C ASP A 634 5.40 -27.07 -18.28
N LEU A 635 5.65 -25.89 -17.68
CA LEU A 635 6.30 -25.72 -16.40
C LEU A 635 5.33 -25.36 -15.26
N ARG A 636 4.00 -25.34 -15.51
CA ARG A 636 3.03 -25.11 -14.44
C ARG A 636 3.15 -26.19 -13.37
N GLY A 637 3.34 -25.74 -12.11
CA GLY A 637 3.54 -26.63 -10.96
C GLY A 637 4.91 -27.32 -10.89
N ALA A 638 5.84 -26.98 -11.79
CA ALA A 638 7.22 -27.43 -11.67
C ALA A 638 7.92 -26.72 -10.51
N ASP A 639 8.87 -27.41 -9.88
CA ASP A 639 9.73 -26.80 -8.87
C ASP A 639 10.52 -25.63 -9.45
N TYR A 640 10.85 -24.65 -8.59
CA TYR A 640 11.62 -23.50 -9.01
C TYR A 640 13.00 -23.90 -9.55
N ASP A 641 13.60 -24.97 -9.04
CA ASP A 641 14.94 -25.46 -9.43
C ASP A 641 14.89 -26.58 -10.51
N ASP A 642 13.75 -26.77 -11.19
CA ASP A 642 13.61 -27.71 -12.31
C ASP A 642 14.50 -27.26 -13.48
N GLU A 643 15.36 -28.16 -13.97
CA GLU A 643 16.32 -27.87 -15.09
C GLU A 643 15.64 -27.40 -16.39
N ARG A 644 14.34 -27.65 -16.55
CA ARG A 644 13.59 -27.17 -17.72
C ARG A 644 13.46 -25.65 -17.77
N TRP A 645 13.63 -24.95 -16.65
CA TRP A 645 13.66 -23.50 -16.64
C TRP A 645 14.80 -22.94 -17.49
N ASP A 646 16.00 -23.52 -17.39
CA ASP A 646 17.13 -23.10 -18.22
C ASP A 646 16.85 -23.35 -19.71
N THR A 647 16.26 -24.52 -20.03
CA THR A 647 15.86 -24.86 -21.41
C THR A 647 14.81 -23.89 -21.97
N LEU A 648 13.88 -23.42 -21.16
CA LEU A 648 12.87 -22.43 -21.53
C LEU A 648 13.53 -21.08 -21.78
N LEU A 649 14.35 -20.62 -20.83
CA LEU A 649 15.05 -19.33 -20.89
C LEU A 649 16.02 -19.24 -22.08
N ASP A 650 16.61 -20.34 -22.48
CA ASP A 650 17.45 -20.41 -23.70
C ASP A 650 16.73 -19.97 -24.97
N GLN A 651 15.39 -20.06 -25.00
CA GLN A 651 14.58 -19.65 -26.16
C GLN A 651 14.37 -18.15 -26.25
N MET A 652 14.40 -17.43 -25.11
CA MET A 652 14.19 -15.99 -25.09
C MET A 652 15.36 -15.26 -25.74
N THR A 653 15.05 -14.27 -26.52
CA THR A 653 16.06 -13.31 -27.01
C THR A 653 16.35 -12.27 -25.94
N VAL A 654 17.49 -11.62 -26.03
CA VAL A 654 17.85 -10.51 -25.11
C VAL A 654 16.80 -9.40 -25.17
N THR A 655 16.28 -9.08 -26.38
CA THR A 655 15.22 -8.07 -26.52
C THR A 655 13.91 -8.48 -25.82
N GLU A 656 13.49 -9.75 -25.90
CA GLU A 656 12.30 -10.22 -25.20
C GLU A 656 12.50 -10.18 -23.68
N MET A 657 13.70 -10.48 -23.21
CA MET A 657 14.01 -10.38 -21.77
C MET A 657 13.98 -8.93 -21.28
N ASP A 658 14.61 -8.03 -22.04
CA ASP A 658 14.62 -6.59 -21.74
C ASP A 658 13.19 -6.02 -21.74
N ASP A 659 12.39 -6.30 -22.76
CA ASP A 659 11.00 -5.87 -22.85
C ASP A 659 10.13 -6.40 -21.69
N LEU A 660 10.33 -7.67 -21.29
CA LEU A 660 9.59 -8.26 -20.16
C LEU A 660 9.92 -7.57 -18.83
N ILE A 661 11.19 -7.19 -18.63
CA ILE A 661 11.68 -6.51 -17.44
C ILE A 661 11.23 -5.05 -17.42
N ALA A 662 11.35 -4.34 -18.53
CA ALA A 662 11.15 -2.91 -18.62
C ALA A 662 9.68 -2.47 -18.57
N LEU A 663 8.74 -3.34 -18.98
CA LEU A 663 7.33 -2.98 -19.21
C LEU A 663 6.38 -3.67 -18.22
N GLY A 664 6.66 -3.51 -16.94
CA GLY A 664 5.91 -4.13 -15.84
C GLY A 664 4.74 -3.32 -15.28
N GLY A 665 4.47 -2.13 -15.80
CA GLY A 665 3.42 -1.28 -15.24
C GLY A 665 2.02 -1.86 -15.50
N TYR A 666 1.33 -2.22 -14.43
CA TYR A 666 -0.01 -2.80 -14.39
C TYR A 666 -0.18 -4.07 -15.25
N GLN A 667 0.90 -4.77 -15.50
CA GLN A 667 0.92 -5.98 -16.33
C GLN A 667 2.22 -6.76 -16.19
N THR A 668 2.25 -7.98 -16.76
CA THR A 668 3.47 -8.61 -17.25
C THR A 668 3.31 -8.91 -18.72
N LYS A 669 4.27 -8.47 -19.57
CA LYS A 669 4.19 -8.55 -21.03
C LYS A 669 4.10 -10.01 -21.53
N ALA A 670 3.42 -10.23 -22.64
CA ALA A 670 3.42 -11.51 -23.35
C ALA A 670 4.72 -11.70 -24.14
N GLU A 671 5.29 -12.93 -24.11
CA GLU A 671 6.50 -13.25 -24.85
C GLU A 671 6.30 -14.47 -25.74
N ALA A 672 6.53 -14.27 -27.04
CA ALA A 672 6.18 -15.24 -28.05
C ALA A 672 7.10 -16.47 -28.09
N SER A 673 8.40 -16.31 -27.84
CA SER A 673 9.39 -17.39 -27.89
C SER A 673 9.10 -18.52 -26.90
N VAL A 674 8.46 -18.21 -25.78
CA VAL A 674 8.13 -19.13 -24.68
C VAL A 674 6.63 -19.33 -24.49
N ASP A 675 5.80 -18.77 -25.37
CA ASP A 675 4.32 -18.79 -25.28
C ASP A 675 3.79 -18.26 -23.94
N LYS A 676 4.44 -17.18 -23.42
CA LYS A 676 4.01 -16.50 -22.19
C LYS A 676 2.83 -15.59 -22.48
N TYR A 677 1.75 -15.75 -21.70
CA TYR A 677 0.60 -14.85 -21.78
C TYR A 677 0.86 -13.54 -21.01
N ALA A 678 0.24 -12.45 -21.45
CA ALA A 678 0.19 -11.22 -20.69
C ALA A 678 -0.71 -11.39 -19.47
N THR A 679 -0.41 -10.64 -18.41
CA THR A 679 -1.29 -10.48 -17.26
C THR A 679 -1.77 -9.03 -17.16
N ILE A 680 -2.79 -8.78 -16.36
CA ILE A 680 -3.22 -7.45 -15.95
C ILE A 680 -3.11 -7.41 -14.44
N ASP A 681 -2.43 -6.38 -13.94
CA ASP A 681 -2.23 -6.14 -12.53
C ASP A 681 -2.88 -4.79 -12.17
N CYS A 682 -3.36 -4.62 -10.95
CA CYS A 682 -4.09 -3.41 -10.55
C CYS A 682 -3.73 -2.97 -9.13
N ASP A 683 -3.90 -1.67 -8.89
CA ASP A 683 -3.77 -1.05 -7.59
C ASP A 683 -4.89 -1.40 -6.63
N GLY A 684 -4.68 -0.97 -5.43
CA GLY A 684 -5.62 -0.79 -4.35
C GLY A 684 -5.43 -1.77 -3.20
N PRO A 685 -4.97 -1.35 -2.02
CA PRO A 685 -5.06 -2.23 -0.85
C PRO A 685 -6.51 -2.59 -0.55
N ALA A 686 -7.39 -1.64 -0.31
CA ALA A 686 -8.79 -1.91 0.05
C ALA A 686 -9.71 -2.30 -1.13
N ALA A 687 -9.21 -2.33 -2.37
CA ALA A 687 -10.01 -2.57 -3.58
C ALA A 687 -9.14 -3.11 -4.72
N ILE A 688 -9.76 -3.41 -5.85
CA ILE A 688 -9.08 -3.52 -7.14
C ILE A 688 -9.40 -2.25 -7.92
N ASN A 689 -8.39 -1.44 -8.22
CA ASN A 689 -8.55 -0.20 -8.98
C ASN A 689 -7.77 -0.25 -10.27
N ASN A 690 -8.41 0.15 -11.37
CA ASN A 690 -7.75 0.39 -12.64
C ASN A 690 -7.81 1.88 -12.99
N ASN A 691 -6.71 2.58 -12.77
CA ASN A 691 -6.61 4.02 -12.98
C ASN A 691 -6.76 4.44 -14.45
N PHE A 692 -6.60 3.52 -15.41
CA PHE A 692 -6.71 3.79 -16.85
C PHE A 692 -8.13 3.71 -17.37
N THR A 693 -8.95 2.81 -16.83
CA THR A 693 -10.33 2.59 -17.29
C THR A 693 -11.38 3.18 -16.34
N GLY A 694 -10.99 3.53 -15.12
CA GLY A 694 -11.92 3.89 -14.04
C GLY A 694 -12.78 2.72 -13.56
N VAL A 695 -12.51 1.48 -14.01
CA VAL A 695 -13.20 0.30 -13.50
C VAL A 695 -12.60 -0.09 -12.16
N SER A 696 -13.47 -0.28 -11.16
CA SER A 696 -13.06 -0.63 -9.80
C SER A 696 -13.98 -1.69 -9.19
N SER A 697 -13.45 -2.42 -8.20
CA SER A 697 -14.20 -3.33 -7.35
C SER A 697 -14.98 -2.58 -6.26
N ILE A 698 -15.67 -3.30 -5.40
CA ILE A 698 -16.14 -2.78 -4.12
C ILE A 698 -14.91 -2.43 -3.29
N GLY A 699 -14.94 -1.29 -2.62
CA GLY A 699 -13.93 -0.84 -1.65
C GLY A 699 -14.30 -1.31 -0.25
N PHE A 700 -13.38 -2.03 0.37
CA PHE A 700 -13.47 -2.50 1.75
C PHE A 700 -13.06 -1.41 2.74
N PRO A 701 -13.28 -1.61 4.05
CA PRO A 701 -12.68 -0.78 5.06
C PRO A 701 -11.16 -0.73 4.93
N SER A 702 -10.57 0.37 5.39
CA SER A 702 -9.12 0.53 5.45
C SER A 702 -8.47 -0.60 6.27
N GLU A 703 -7.22 -0.92 5.95
CA GLU A 703 -6.48 -2.05 6.52
C GLU A 703 -6.42 -2.00 8.04
N ILE A 704 -6.38 -0.82 8.63
CA ILE A 704 -6.40 -0.65 10.08
C ILE A 704 -7.72 -1.14 10.71
N ILE A 705 -8.88 -1.02 10.04
CA ILE A 705 -10.13 -1.63 10.51
C ILE A 705 -10.04 -3.15 10.41
N ILE A 706 -9.45 -3.68 9.33
CA ILE A 706 -9.27 -5.13 9.18
C ILE A 706 -8.38 -5.67 10.30
N ALA A 707 -7.29 -4.97 10.63
CA ALA A 707 -6.41 -5.31 11.74
C ALA A 707 -7.13 -5.24 13.10
N SER A 708 -7.93 -4.20 13.32
CA SER A 708 -8.71 -4.00 14.56
C SER A 708 -9.74 -5.10 14.81
N THR A 709 -10.04 -5.95 13.82
CA THR A 709 -10.85 -7.16 14.04
C THR A 709 -10.11 -8.23 14.84
N PHE A 710 -8.78 -8.28 14.80
CA PHE A 710 -7.95 -9.40 15.31
C PHE A 710 -8.44 -10.77 14.81
N ASN A 711 -8.99 -10.82 13.60
CA ASN A 711 -9.66 -11.99 13.02
C ASN A 711 -9.03 -12.39 11.69
N THR A 712 -8.13 -13.37 11.74
CA THR A 712 -7.44 -13.89 10.54
C THR A 712 -8.38 -14.58 9.55
N ASP A 713 -9.48 -15.19 10.02
CA ASP A 713 -10.46 -15.82 9.13
C ASP A 713 -11.23 -14.75 8.34
N LEU A 714 -11.58 -13.64 8.97
CA LEU A 714 -12.25 -12.51 8.33
C LEU A 714 -11.31 -11.83 7.31
N ALA A 715 -10.03 -11.64 7.68
CA ALA A 715 -9.00 -11.14 6.77
C ALA A 715 -8.80 -12.07 5.55
N ARG A 716 -8.88 -13.39 5.76
CA ARG A 716 -8.84 -14.37 4.67
C ARG A 716 -10.05 -14.23 3.74
N ARG A 717 -11.26 -14.10 4.28
CA ARG A 717 -12.49 -13.89 3.50
C ARG A 717 -12.44 -12.57 2.71
N TYR A 718 -11.86 -11.52 3.29
CA TYR A 718 -11.57 -10.29 2.57
C TYR A 718 -10.69 -10.55 1.35
N GLY A 719 -9.55 -11.24 1.53
CA GLY A 719 -8.68 -11.63 0.43
C GLY A 719 -9.38 -12.51 -0.61
N GLU A 720 -10.22 -13.46 -0.20
CA GLU A 720 -11.02 -14.29 -1.11
C GLU A 720 -12.00 -13.44 -1.95
N SER A 721 -12.63 -12.44 -1.35
CA SER A 721 -13.52 -11.51 -2.07
C SER A 721 -12.74 -10.66 -3.09
N ILE A 722 -11.58 -10.13 -2.71
CA ILE A 722 -10.65 -9.46 -3.63
C ILE A 722 -10.28 -10.39 -4.80
N GLY A 723 -9.85 -11.62 -4.51
CA GLY A 723 -9.46 -12.60 -5.52
C GLY A 723 -10.59 -12.95 -6.50
N ARG A 724 -11.82 -13.09 -6.01
CA ARG A 724 -13.01 -13.33 -6.81
C ARG A 724 -13.29 -12.15 -7.75
N MET A 725 -13.36 -10.93 -7.21
CA MET A 725 -13.61 -9.73 -8.00
C MET A 725 -12.49 -9.48 -9.02
N ALA A 726 -11.22 -9.67 -8.63
CA ALA A 726 -10.08 -9.62 -9.54
C ALA A 726 -10.24 -10.59 -10.72
N SER A 727 -10.68 -11.83 -10.44
CA SER A 727 -10.90 -12.84 -11.47
C SER A 727 -12.00 -12.41 -12.45
N GLU A 728 -13.11 -11.84 -11.99
CA GLU A 728 -14.20 -11.31 -12.80
C GLU A 728 -13.75 -10.11 -13.64
N MET A 729 -12.86 -9.28 -13.10
CA MET A 729 -12.27 -8.12 -13.78
C MET A 729 -11.12 -8.50 -14.72
N ASN A 730 -10.79 -9.78 -14.83
CA ASN A 730 -9.63 -10.29 -15.58
C ASN A 730 -8.27 -9.78 -15.04
N VAL A 731 -8.21 -9.46 -13.77
CA VAL A 731 -6.99 -9.05 -13.07
C VAL A 731 -6.28 -10.29 -12.53
N THR A 732 -4.94 -10.33 -12.64
CA THR A 732 -4.12 -11.47 -12.22
C THR A 732 -3.17 -11.10 -11.09
N GLY A 733 -2.73 -9.83 -11.01
CA GLY A 733 -1.91 -9.31 -9.94
C GLY A 733 -2.62 -8.18 -9.19
N TRP A 734 -2.43 -8.16 -7.88
CA TRP A 734 -2.98 -7.16 -6.98
C TRP A 734 -1.85 -6.49 -6.21
N TYR A 735 -1.61 -5.17 -6.44
CA TYR A 735 -0.57 -4.39 -5.78
C TYR A 735 -0.98 -4.09 -4.33
N ALA A 736 -1.04 -5.14 -3.54
CA ALA A 736 -1.41 -5.18 -2.13
C ALA A 736 -1.14 -6.56 -1.52
N PRO A 737 -1.27 -6.72 -0.17
CA PRO A 737 -1.56 -5.69 0.82
C PRO A 737 -0.36 -4.80 1.11
N ALA A 738 -0.61 -3.63 1.71
CA ALA A 738 0.45 -2.76 2.19
C ALA A 738 0.80 -3.14 3.64
N MET A 739 2.09 -3.39 3.91
CA MET A 739 2.56 -4.09 5.09
C MET A 739 3.47 -3.26 6.01
N ASN A 740 3.70 -1.99 5.67
CA ASN A 740 4.54 -1.11 6.48
C ASN A 740 3.94 -0.89 7.87
N GLY A 741 4.76 -0.56 8.85
CA GLY A 741 4.31 -0.34 10.21
C GLY A 741 3.81 1.10 10.45
N HIS A 742 2.92 1.29 11.42
CA HIS A 742 2.58 2.62 11.92
C HIS A 742 3.70 3.11 12.84
N ARG A 743 4.86 3.47 12.25
CA ARG A 743 5.96 4.06 13.00
C ARG A 743 5.56 5.36 13.65
N SER A 744 4.80 6.16 12.95
CA SER A 744 4.35 7.48 13.34
C SER A 744 2.85 7.65 13.14
N ALA A 745 2.18 8.31 14.08
CA ALA A 745 0.80 8.76 13.90
C ALA A 745 0.63 9.72 12.72
N PHE A 746 1.69 10.34 12.22
CA PHE A 746 1.65 11.35 11.16
C PHE A 746 1.85 10.79 9.75
N ASP A 747 2.17 9.51 9.57
CA ASP A 747 2.28 8.93 8.22
C ASP A 747 0.93 8.98 7.50
N GLY A 748 0.93 9.57 6.31
CA GLY A 748 -0.26 9.74 5.47
C GLY A 748 -0.88 8.43 5.02
N ARG A 749 -0.12 7.34 4.93
CA ARG A 749 -0.57 6.03 4.45
C ARG A 749 -0.96 5.05 5.55
N ASN A 750 -1.04 5.45 6.83
CA ASN A 750 -1.53 4.58 7.91
C ASN A 750 -2.92 3.98 7.64
N PHE A 751 -3.73 4.58 6.77
CA PHE A 751 -5.04 4.03 6.40
C PHE A 751 -4.94 2.71 5.62
N GLU A 752 -3.86 2.50 4.86
CA GLU A 752 -3.62 1.30 4.06
C GLU A 752 -2.58 0.35 4.67
N TYR A 753 -2.03 0.70 5.82
CA TYR A 753 -1.20 -0.14 6.65
C TYR A 753 -2.02 -0.71 7.81
N TYR A 754 -1.58 -1.81 8.42
CA TYR A 754 -2.43 -2.54 9.35
C TYR A 754 -2.32 -2.04 10.79
N SER A 755 -1.10 -1.78 11.31
CA SER A 755 -0.88 -1.60 12.74
C SER A 755 0.52 -1.11 13.08
N GLU A 756 0.70 -0.59 14.29
CA GLU A 756 2.01 -0.38 14.91
C GLU A 756 2.68 -1.71 15.32
N ASP A 757 1.90 -2.80 15.45
CA ASP A 757 2.44 -4.12 15.79
C ASP A 757 2.68 -4.99 14.56
N SER A 758 3.93 -5.43 14.41
CA SER A 758 4.42 -6.19 13.28
C SER A 758 3.84 -7.60 13.18
N VAL A 759 3.43 -8.21 14.30
CA VAL A 759 2.85 -9.56 14.34
C VAL A 759 1.39 -9.51 13.93
N LEU A 760 0.62 -8.55 14.46
CA LEU A 760 -0.76 -8.32 14.04
C LEU A 760 -0.83 -8.02 12.54
N ALA A 761 -0.04 -7.03 12.07
CA ALA A 761 0.05 -6.68 10.65
C ALA A 761 0.44 -7.91 9.79
N GLY A 762 1.42 -8.68 10.24
CA GLY A 762 1.92 -9.85 9.53
C GLY A 762 0.86 -10.95 9.35
N TYR A 763 0.16 -11.36 10.40
CA TYR A 763 -0.83 -12.44 10.31
C TYR A 763 -2.13 -12.03 9.60
N ILE A 764 -2.58 -10.79 9.78
CA ILE A 764 -3.74 -10.25 9.05
C ILE A 764 -3.40 -10.14 7.55
N GLY A 765 -2.23 -9.57 7.21
CA GLY A 765 -1.77 -9.48 5.83
C GLY A 765 -1.55 -10.83 5.18
N ALA A 766 -0.91 -11.79 5.89
CA ALA A 766 -0.71 -13.16 5.42
C ALA A 766 -2.04 -13.85 5.07
N SER A 767 -3.05 -13.65 5.90
CA SER A 767 -4.40 -14.22 5.68
C SER A 767 -5.07 -13.61 4.46
N SER A 768 -4.97 -12.30 4.27
CA SER A 768 -5.47 -11.57 3.10
C SER A 768 -4.79 -12.06 1.81
N ILE A 769 -3.47 -12.21 1.83
CA ILE A 769 -2.68 -12.77 0.71
C ILE A 769 -3.14 -14.18 0.37
N ALA A 770 -3.23 -15.07 1.37
CA ALA A 770 -3.67 -16.45 1.15
C ALA A 770 -5.07 -16.51 0.55
N GLY A 771 -5.98 -15.63 0.98
CA GLY A 771 -7.32 -15.48 0.42
C GLY A 771 -7.30 -15.11 -1.06
N ALA A 772 -6.62 -14.04 -1.44
CA ALA A 772 -6.53 -13.59 -2.83
C ALA A 772 -5.85 -14.64 -3.73
N GLN A 773 -4.76 -15.24 -3.26
CA GLN A 773 -4.03 -16.26 -3.98
C GLN A 773 -4.81 -17.58 -4.16
N SER A 774 -5.83 -17.86 -3.34
CA SER A 774 -6.72 -19.02 -3.52
C SER A 774 -7.51 -18.96 -4.83
N TYR A 775 -7.69 -17.77 -5.40
CA TYR A 775 -8.26 -17.53 -6.73
C TYR A 775 -7.21 -17.44 -7.85
N GLY A 776 -5.93 -17.74 -7.53
CA GLY A 776 -4.82 -17.65 -8.49
C GLY A 776 -4.42 -16.22 -8.84
N VAL A 777 -4.83 -15.25 -8.04
CA VAL A 777 -4.40 -13.84 -8.12
C VAL A 777 -3.16 -13.69 -7.23
N TYR A 778 -2.00 -13.36 -7.80
CA TYR A 778 -0.83 -13.12 -6.97
C TYR A 778 -0.90 -11.73 -6.34
N ALA A 779 -0.62 -11.68 -5.04
CA ALA A 779 -0.54 -10.46 -4.27
C ALA A 779 0.90 -9.93 -4.26
N TYR A 780 1.05 -8.61 -4.40
CA TYR A 780 2.32 -7.92 -4.23
C TYR A 780 2.34 -7.25 -2.86
N MET A 781 2.88 -7.92 -1.85
CA MET A 781 3.09 -7.26 -0.56
C MET A 781 4.00 -6.04 -0.74
N LYS A 782 3.60 -4.90 -0.17
CA LYS A 782 4.25 -3.60 -0.40
C LYS A 782 4.29 -2.76 0.88
N HIS A 783 5.12 -1.74 0.98
CA HIS A 783 6.26 -1.38 0.14
C HIS A 783 7.53 -1.88 0.82
N PHE A 784 8.22 -2.79 0.22
CA PHE A 784 9.34 -3.55 0.81
C PHE A 784 10.66 -2.82 0.62
N ALA A 785 11.22 -2.12 1.66
CA ALA A 785 10.73 -1.97 3.01
C ALA A 785 11.14 -0.60 3.60
N LEU A 786 10.78 -0.35 4.88
CA LEU A 786 11.10 0.88 5.61
C LEU A 786 10.56 2.17 4.95
N ASN A 787 9.36 2.11 4.41
CA ASN A 787 8.65 3.24 3.80
C ASN A 787 7.52 3.71 4.72
N ASP A 788 7.88 4.31 5.86
CA ASP A 788 6.95 4.67 6.94
C ASP A 788 6.84 6.19 7.11
N GLN A 789 7.00 6.93 6.00
CA GLN A 789 6.82 8.36 5.86
C GLN A 789 6.61 8.70 4.38
N GLN A 790 5.74 9.68 4.06
CA GLN A 790 5.43 10.11 2.69
C GLN A 790 6.31 11.25 2.20
N ILE A 791 6.77 12.11 3.11
CA ILE A 791 7.63 13.26 2.75
C ILE A 791 8.94 12.72 2.16
N ASN A 792 9.26 13.18 0.94
CA ASN A 792 10.48 12.84 0.19
C ASN A 792 10.67 11.34 -0.14
N GLN A 793 9.66 10.48 0.06
CA GLN A 793 9.79 9.04 -0.14
C GLN A 793 10.33 8.65 -1.53
N ASN A 794 10.01 9.44 -2.55
CA ASN A 794 10.43 9.25 -3.94
C ASN A 794 11.54 10.24 -4.38
N GLU A 795 12.24 10.88 -3.43
CA GLU A 795 13.31 11.85 -3.65
C GLU A 795 14.62 11.42 -2.98
N MET A 796 15.02 10.15 -3.15
CA MET A 796 16.21 9.56 -2.53
C MET A 796 16.21 9.69 -1.00
N LEU A 797 15.09 9.35 -0.35
CA LEU A 797 14.99 9.34 1.11
C LEU A 797 15.82 8.20 1.70
N CYS A 798 16.94 8.53 2.34
CA CYS A 798 17.78 7.59 3.09
C CYS A 798 17.14 7.32 4.45
N THR A 799 16.60 6.14 4.64
CA THR A 799 16.00 5.69 5.91
C THR A 799 17.07 4.97 6.73
N TRP A 800 17.48 5.58 7.83
CA TRP A 800 18.50 5.02 8.73
C TRP A 800 17.84 4.29 9.89
N ALA A 801 18.19 3.02 10.07
CA ALA A 801 17.68 2.16 11.12
C ALA A 801 18.73 1.11 11.51
N ASP A 802 18.78 0.71 12.80
CA ASP A 802 19.62 -0.41 13.22
C ASP A 802 19.05 -1.77 12.75
N GLU A 803 19.95 -2.75 12.57
CA GLU A 803 19.56 -4.04 11.99
C GLU A 803 18.55 -4.82 12.86
N GLN A 804 18.59 -4.68 14.18
CA GLN A 804 17.61 -5.33 15.06
C GLN A 804 16.20 -4.77 14.76
N ALA A 805 16.05 -3.45 14.69
CA ALA A 805 14.79 -2.80 14.35
C ALA A 805 14.32 -3.16 12.93
N ILE A 806 15.23 -3.14 11.95
CA ILE A 806 14.93 -3.56 10.57
C ILE A 806 14.28 -4.95 10.58
N ARG A 807 14.84 -5.92 11.30
CA ARG A 807 14.38 -7.32 11.30
C ARG A 807 13.14 -7.58 12.15
N GLU A 808 13.10 -7.03 13.37
CA GLU A 808 12.04 -7.36 14.34
C GLU A 808 10.79 -6.49 14.19
N ILE A 809 10.92 -5.30 13.60
CA ILE A 809 9.82 -4.35 13.42
C ILE A 809 9.43 -4.26 11.94
N TYR A 810 10.32 -3.72 11.09
CA TYR A 810 9.97 -3.30 9.74
C TYR A 810 9.89 -4.44 8.73
N LEU A 811 10.71 -5.49 8.87
CA LEU A 811 10.66 -6.66 7.99
C LEU A 811 9.72 -7.77 8.50
N ARG A 812 9.37 -7.77 9.78
CA ARG A 812 8.59 -8.86 10.38
C ARG A 812 7.21 -9.06 9.74
N PRO A 813 6.42 -8.03 9.39
CA PRO A 813 5.14 -8.23 8.70
C PRO A 813 5.31 -8.92 7.34
N PHE A 814 6.35 -8.54 6.59
CA PHE A 814 6.69 -9.13 5.30
C PHE A 814 7.20 -10.57 5.44
N GLU A 815 8.00 -10.84 6.48
CA GLU A 815 8.46 -12.20 6.79
C GLU A 815 7.30 -13.16 7.01
N ILE A 816 6.35 -12.79 7.87
CA ILE A 816 5.14 -13.57 8.15
C ILE A 816 4.33 -13.73 6.86
N SER A 817 4.16 -12.69 6.08
CA SER A 817 3.42 -12.72 4.82
C SER A 817 4.08 -13.62 3.77
N ALA A 818 5.41 -13.63 3.68
CA ALA A 818 6.14 -14.50 2.78
C ALA A 818 6.06 -15.97 3.21
N LYS A 819 6.28 -16.26 4.50
CA LYS A 819 6.40 -17.63 5.03
C LYS A 819 5.04 -18.27 5.32
N VAL A 820 4.12 -17.53 5.95
CA VAL A 820 2.78 -18.03 6.35
C VAL A 820 1.75 -17.80 5.26
N GLY A 821 1.71 -16.60 4.69
CA GLY A 821 0.80 -16.22 3.59
C GLY A 821 1.19 -16.84 2.25
N GLY A 822 2.42 -17.30 2.11
CA GLY A 822 2.94 -17.87 0.87
C GLY A 822 2.92 -16.89 -0.30
N CYS A 823 3.22 -15.62 -0.03
CA CYS A 823 3.21 -14.53 -1.02
C CYS A 823 4.04 -14.87 -2.25
N LYS A 824 3.56 -14.49 -3.45
CA LYS A 824 4.20 -14.80 -4.74
C LYS A 824 4.78 -13.59 -5.46
N ALA A 825 4.52 -12.38 -4.98
CA ALA A 825 5.08 -11.17 -5.56
C ALA A 825 5.37 -10.13 -4.46
N VAL A 826 6.29 -9.23 -4.73
CA VAL A 826 6.71 -8.16 -3.83
C VAL A 826 6.83 -6.88 -4.62
N MET A 827 6.38 -5.75 -4.07
CA MET A 827 6.72 -4.43 -4.58
C MET A 827 7.75 -3.80 -3.65
N SER A 828 8.93 -3.50 -4.18
CA SER A 828 9.94 -2.76 -3.43
C SER A 828 9.51 -1.31 -3.23
N SER A 829 10.14 -0.62 -2.29
CA SER A 829 9.81 0.78 -2.00
C SER A 829 10.70 1.77 -2.74
N TRP A 830 10.30 3.04 -2.76
CA TRP A 830 11.07 4.13 -3.36
C TRP A 830 12.31 4.52 -2.54
N ASN A 831 12.18 4.52 -1.20
CA ASN A 831 13.23 4.98 -0.30
C ASN A 831 14.50 4.13 -0.38
N TYR A 832 15.56 4.69 0.16
CA TYR A 832 16.83 3.99 0.41
C TYR A 832 16.81 3.43 1.84
N ILE A 833 17.27 2.19 2.02
CA ILE A 833 17.61 1.63 3.31
C ILE A 833 19.07 2.03 3.55
N GLY A 834 19.31 2.90 4.54
CA GLY A 834 20.59 3.56 4.64
C GLY A 834 20.96 4.28 3.32
N ASN A 835 22.00 3.83 2.65
CA ASN A 835 22.47 4.37 1.38
C ASN A 835 22.17 3.49 0.15
N GLN A 836 21.31 2.46 0.28
CA GLN A 836 20.95 1.55 -0.82
C GLN A 836 19.45 1.65 -1.14
N TRP A 837 19.12 2.02 -2.38
CA TRP A 837 17.72 2.01 -2.82
C TRP A 837 17.09 0.64 -2.61
N ALA A 838 15.91 0.59 -1.97
CA ALA A 838 15.24 -0.68 -1.63
C ALA A 838 15.00 -1.58 -2.85
N GLY A 839 14.68 -0.99 -4.02
CA GLY A 839 14.53 -1.72 -5.29
C GLY A 839 15.84 -2.26 -5.88
N ALA A 840 16.98 -1.91 -5.27
CA ALA A 840 18.30 -2.39 -5.68
C ALA A 840 19.19 -2.81 -4.48
N CYS A 841 18.57 -3.02 -3.32
CA CYS A 841 19.29 -3.47 -2.12
C CYS A 841 19.48 -4.99 -2.16
N ASN A 842 20.69 -5.44 -2.51
CA ASN A 842 21.02 -6.87 -2.58
C ASN A 842 20.85 -7.58 -1.22
N ALA A 843 21.18 -6.92 -0.13
CA ALA A 843 21.00 -7.43 1.23
C ALA A 843 19.52 -7.75 1.51
N LEU A 844 18.62 -6.85 1.11
CA LEU A 844 17.19 -7.01 1.27
C LEU A 844 16.61 -8.07 0.32
N LEU A 845 16.84 -7.93 -1.00
CA LEU A 845 16.12 -8.71 -2.02
C LEU A 845 16.71 -10.11 -2.20
N ASN A 846 18.02 -10.25 -2.30
CA ASN A 846 18.67 -11.55 -2.44
C ASN A 846 19.03 -12.16 -1.08
N GLY A 847 19.57 -11.35 -0.16
CA GLY A 847 20.00 -11.82 1.14
C GLY A 847 18.84 -12.27 2.00
N VAL A 848 17.96 -11.37 2.37
CA VAL A 848 16.84 -11.67 3.29
C VAL A 848 15.69 -12.36 2.56
N LEU A 849 15.09 -11.70 1.57
CA LEU A 849 13.85 -12.19 0.95
C LEU A 849 14.05 -13.57 0.29
N ARG A 850 15.06 -13.69 -0.58
CA ARG A 850 15.28 -14.93 -1.36
C ARG A 850 16.14 -15.96 -0.63
N GLY A 851 17.17 -15.52 0.11
CA GLY A 851 18.06 -16.37 0.88
C GLY A 851 17.41 -16.84 2.17
N GLU A 852 17.29 -15.96 3.14
CA GLU A 852 16.84 -16.33 4.49
C GLU A 852 15.39 -16.83 4.52
N TRP A 853 14.46 -16.15 3.84
CA TRP A 853 13.04 -16.54 3.84
C TRP A 853 12.69 -17.57 2.76
N GLY A 854 13.59 -17.83 1.80
CA GLY A 854 13.35 -18.79 0.74
C GLY A 854 12.27 -18.36 -0.25
N PHE A 855 11.99 -17.08 -0.37
CA PHE A 855 10.98 -16.56 -1.29
C PHE A 855 11.29 -16.93 -2.74
N ARG A 856 10.27 -17.45 -3.44
CA ARG A 856 10.34 -17.79 -4.86
C ARG A 856 9.17 -17.11 -5.56
N GLY A 857 9.47 -16.01 -6.24
CA GLY A 857 8.49 -15.18 -6.92
C GLY A 857 9.14 -13.93 -7.49
N MET A 858 8.33 -13.05 -8.08
CA MET A 858 8.83 -11.82 -8.69
C MET A 858 8.86 -10.65 -7.71
N VAL A 859 9.79 -9.74 -7.96
CA VAL A 859 9.88 -8.43 -7.29
C VAL A 859 9.71 -7.35 -8.35
N ILE A 860 8.73 -6.46 -8.16
CA ILE A 860 8.53 -5.26 -8.97
C ILE A 860 9.04 -4.04 -8.21
N THR A 861 9.50 -3.01 -8.91
CA THR A 861 9.73 -1.70 -8.28
C THR A 861 8.41 -1.03 -7.90
N ASP A 862 8.44 -0.03 -7.04
CA ASP A 862 7.40 0.99 -7.03
C ASP A 862 7.46 1.84 -8.31
N GLY A 863 6.60 2.85 -8.48
CA GLY A 863 6.50 3.66 -9.70
C GLY A 863 7.86 4.08 -10.25
N PHE A 864 8.29 3.42 -11.33
CA PHE A 864 9.63 3.56 -11.88
C PHE A 864 9.76 4.87 -12.66
N HIS A 865 10.80 5.63 -12.38
CA HIS A 865 11.02 6.99 -12.93
C HIS A 865 9.87 7.98 -12.70
N PHE A 866 9.23 7.91 -11.54
CA PHE A 866 8.50 9.06 -11.02
C PHE A 866 9.47 10.22 -10.74
N THR A 867 10.71 9.85 -10.36
CA THR A 867 11.88 10.72 -10.20
C THR A 867 13.09 9.99 -10.77
N ASP A 868 13.98 10.72 -11.43
CA ASP A 868 15.05 10.18 -12.30
C ASP A 868 16.26 9.60 -11.55
N TYR A 869 16.12 8.85 -10.46
CA TYR A 869 17.24 8.22 -9.74
C TYR A 869 17.29 6.69 -9.86
N MET A 870 16.19 6.06 -10.26
CA MET A 870 16.10 4.61 -10.37
C MET A 870 16.79 4.12 -11.64
N ASP A 871 17.49 2.98 -11.54
CA ASP A 871 18.20 2.35 -12.66
C ASP A 871 17.86 0.87 -12.77
N SER A 872 17.46 0.43 -13.96
CA SER A 872 17.05 -0.95 -14.21
C SER A 872 18.21 -1.93 -14.20
N ASP A 873 19.42 -1.54 -14.62
CA ASP A 873 20.61 -2.38 -14.56
C ASP A 873 21.04 -2.65 -13.12
N ILE A 874 20.97 -1.63 -12.23
CA ILE A 874 21.22 -1.81 -10.81
C ILE A 874 20.16 -2.74 -10.22
N ALA A 875 18.89 -2.48 -10.50
CA ALA A 875 17.74 -3.20 -9.95
C ALA A 875 17.84 -4.72 -10.21
N ILE A 876 17.98 -5.15 -11.47
CA ILE A 876 17.98 -6.59 -11.80
C ILE A 876 19.22 -7.33 -11.29
N ARG A 877 20.36 -6.64 -11.16
CA ARG A 877 21.59 -7.24 -10.63
C ARG A 877 21.49 -7.48 -9.11
N ASN A 878 20.58 -6.80 -8.43
CA ASN A 878 20.40 -6.86 -6.98
C ASN A 878 19.09 -7.55 -6.53
N GLY A 879 18.37 -8.19 -7.47
CA GLY A 879 17.26 -9.07 -7.11
C GLY A 879 15.85 -8.53 -7.38
N CYS A 880 15.71 -7.32 -7.94
CA CYS A 880 14.47 -6.86 -8.54
C CYS A 880 14.30 -7.50 -9.92
N ASP A 881 13.08 -7.64 -10.39
CA ASP A 881 12.79 -8.38 -11.62
C ASP A 881 12.05 -7.56 -12.67
N LEU A 882 11.30 -6.54 -12.28
CA LEU A 882 10.28 -5.90 -13.12
C LEU A 882 10.18 -4.42 -12.77
N MET A 883 10.12 -3.55 -13.78
CA MET A 883 10.00 -2.11 -13.61
C MET A 883 8.52 -1.70 -13.71
N LEU A 884 8.00 -0.99 -12.70
CA LEU A 884 6.62 -0.48 -12.73
C LEU A 884 6.54 0.73 -13.66
N LYS A 885 6.53 0.49 -14.97
CA LYS A 885 6.41 1.54 -15.99
C LYS A 885 5.42 1.11 -17.08
N ASN A 886 4.52 2.04 -17.44
CA ASN A 886 3.38 1.76 -18.32
C ASN A 886 3.67 1.90 -19.81
N TYR A 887 4.76 2.54 -20.17
CA TYR A 887 5.11 2.82 -21.55
C TYR A 887 6.57 2.50 -21.84
N ASP A 888 6.79 2.24 -23.11
CA ASP A 888 8.05 1.90 -23.69
C ASP A 888 8.87 3.20 -23.91
N VAL A 889 9.76 3.47 -23.00
CA VAL A 889 10.71 4.60 -23.05
C VAL A 889 12.12 4.10 -22.77
N ALA A 890 13.12 4.78 -23.31
CA ALA A 890 14.51 4.32 -23.23
C ALA A 890 15.01 4.20 -21.77
N THR A 891 14.49 5.00 -20.87
CA THR A 891 14.93 5.08 -19.47
C THR A 891 14.55 3.88 -18.62
N ASN A 892 13.53 3.10 -19.00
CA ASN A 892 13.16 1.87 -18.28
C ASN A 892 13.78 0.59 -18.84
N HIS A 893 14.41 0.68 -20.03
CA HIS A 893 15.19 -0.41 -20.61
C HIS A 893 16.61 -0.47 -20.05
N LEU A 894 17.16 -1.67 -20.08
CA LEU A 894 18.53 -1.90 -19.67
C LEU A 894 19.51 -1.20 -20.64
N THR A 895 20.52 -0.56 -20.07
CA THR A 895 21.59 0.05 -20.86
C THR A 895 22.63 -0.98 -21.29
N ASP A 896 22.88 -2.02 -20.44
CA ASP A 896 23.76 -3.14 -20.76
C ASP A 896 22.93 -4.41 -21.12
N THR A 897 22.74 -4.63 -22.42
CA THR A 897 22.10 -5.84 -22.97
C THR A 897 23.12 -6.81 -23.58
N THR A 898 24.43 -6.59 -23.35
CA THR A 898 25.49 -7.28 -24.10
C THR A 898 26.50 -8.04 -23.23
N SER A 899 26.69 -7.68 -21.96
CA SER A 899 27.56 -8.39 -21.06
C SER A 899 26.96 -9.71 -20.57
N ALA A 900 27.83 -10.68 -20.24
CA ALA A 900 27.39 -11.96 -19.70
C ALA A 900 26.71 -11.78 -18.32
N THR A 901 27.22 -10.87 -17.51
CA THR A 901 26.67 -10.55 -16.20
C THR A 901 25.24 -10.01 -16.31
N SER A 902 24.99 -9.07 -17.21
CA SER A 902 23.66 -8.54 -17.44
C SER A 902 22.70 -9.60 -17.98
N VAL A 903 23.09 -10.38 -18.99
CA VAL A 903 22.22 -11.42 -19.56
C VAL A 903 21.89 -12.52 -18.54
N LYS A 904 22.79 -12.84 -17.61
CA LYS A 904 22.49 -13.72 -16.47
C LYS A 904 21.44 -13.12 -15.53
N ALA A 905 21.59 -11.84 -15.18
CA ALA A 905 20.60 -11.14 -14.35
C ALA A 905 19.24 -11.04 -15.05
N MET A 906 19.20 -10.73 -16.35
CA MET A 906 17.97 -10.73 -17.15
C MET A 906 17.28 -12.09 -17.14
N ARG A 907 18.01 -13.20 -17.30
CA ARG A 907 17.45 -14.56 -17.25
C ARG A 907 16.86 -14.87 -15.88
N GLN A 908 17.55 -14.44 -14.81
CA GLN A 908 17.07 -14.65 -13.44
C GLN A 908 15.77 -13.88 -13.20
N ALA A 909 15.71 -12.60 -13.59
CA ALA A 909 14.51 -11.78 -13.51
C ALA A 909 13.34 -12.40 -14.29
N CYS A 910 13.58 -12.78 -15.55
CA CYS A 910 12.57 -13.45 -16.37
C CYS A 910 12.08 -14.77 -15.76
N LYS A 911 12.97 -15.57 -15.13
CA LYS A 911 12.59 -16.79 -14.42
C LYS A 911 11.63 -16.49 -13.30
N ASN A 912 11.92 -15.49 -12.46
CA ASN A 912 11.11 -15.09 -11.31
C ASN A 912 9.72 -14.63 -11.75
N ILE A 913 9.65 -13.77 -12.79
CA ILE A 913 8.40 -13.31 -13.38
C ILE A 913 7.59 -14.50 -13.91
N MET A 914 8.20 -15.35 -14.74
CA MET A 914 7.51 -16.47 -15.38
C MET A 914 7.09 -17.54 -14.37
N TYR A 915 7.88 -17.79 -13.32
CA TYR A 915 7.51 -18.71 -12.25
C TYR A 915 6.24 -18.25 -11.51
N THR A 916 6.13 -16.95 -11.22
CA THR A 916 4.93 -16.39 -10.61
C THR A 916 3.73 -16.50 -11.56
N VAL A 917 3.90 -16.07 -12.79
CA VAL A 917 2.82 -16.00 -13.79
C VAL A 917 2.28 -17.36 -14.18
N VAL A 918 3.14 -18.38 -14.38
CA VAL A 918 2.69 -19.72 -14.78
C VAL A 918 1.86 -20.41 -13.72
N ASN A 919 2.09 -20.06 -12.44
CA ASN A 919 1.36 -20.59 -11.29
C ASN A 919 0.12 -19.76 -10.91
N SER A 920 -0.20 -18.72 -11.70
CA SER A 920 -1.36 -17.86 -11.50
C SER A 920 -2.61 -18.37 -12.25
N ARG A 921 -3.72 -17.64 -12.10
CA ARG A 921 -5.00 -17.92 -12.73
C ARG A 921 -4.94 -17.91 -14.26
N VAL A 922 -4.03 -17.15 -14.86
CA VAL A 922 -3.95 -17.02 -16.33
C VAL A 922 -3.57 -18.33 -17.02
N TYR A 923 -2.90 -19.23 -16.31
CA TYR A 923 -2.58 -20.58 -16.79
C TYR A 923 -3.48 -21.66 -16.20
N ASP A 924 -4.51 -21.31 -15.45
CA ASP A 924 -5.48 -22.30 -14.97
C ASP A 924 -6.26 -22.86 -16.16
N PRO A 925 -6.32 -24.19 -16.34
CA PRO A 925 -7.08 -24.81 -17.43
C PRO A 925 -8.58 -24.47 -17.44
N ALA A 926 -9.13 -24.10 -16.30
CA ALA A 926 -10.53 -23.65 -16.19
C ALA A 926 -10.73 -22.18 -16.63
N ASN A 927 -9.65 -21.42 -16.78
CA ASN A 927 -9.69 -20.01 -17.15
C ASN A 927 -9.53 -19.86 -18.68
N THR A 928 -10.41 -19.05 -19.28
CA THR A 928 -10.28 -18.66 -20.70
C THR A 928 -9.60 -17.30 -20.76
N VAL A 929 -8.35 -17.28 -21.20
CA VAL A 929 -7.63 -16.03 -21.50
C VAL A 929 -8.36 -15.30 -22.62
N SER A 930 -8.96 -14.15 -22.32
CA SER A 930 -9.61 -13.33 -23.33
C SER A 930 -8.57 -12.48 -24.07
N THR A 931 -8.55 -12.56 -25.40
CA THR A 931 -7.75 -11.63 -26.21
C THR A 931 -8.35 -10.23 -26.10
N PRO A 932 -7.58 -9.18 -25.80
CA PRO A 932 -8.07 -7.81 -25.75
C PRO A 932 -8.83 -7.43 -27.03
N ILE A 933 -10.00 -6.80 -26.85
CA ILE A 933 -10.95 -6.54 -27.94
C ILE A 933 -10.35 -5.71 -29.07
N TRP A 934 -9.39 -4.82 -28.76
CA TRP A 934 -8.71 -3.99 -29.75
C TRP A 934 -7.87 -4.80 -30.71
N ARG A 935 -7.26 -5.91 -30.30
CA ARG A 935 -6.48 -6.80 -31.18
C ARG A 935 -7.37 -7.44 -32.22
N THR A 936 -8.55 -7.91 -31.83
CA THR A 936 -9.57 -8.43 -32.76
C THR A 936 -10.08 -7.34 -33.68
N ALA A 937 -10.32 -6.14 -33.17
CA ALA A 937 -10.73 -4.99 -33.95
C ALA A 937 -9.66 -4.62 -35.02
N MET A 938 -8.38 -4.62 -34.65
CA MET A 938 -7.27 -4.35 -35.59
C MET A 938 -7.19 -5.40 -36.71
N ILE A 939 -7.34 -6.69 -36.39
CA ILE A 939 -7.40 -7.75 -37.41
C ILE A 939 -8.55 -7.49 -38.40
N VAL A 940 -9.72 -7.10 -37.90
CA VAL A 940 -10.87 -6.77 -38.78
C VAL A 940 -10.57 -5.56 -39.66
N VAL A 941 -9.95 -4.52 -39.10
CA VAL A 941 -9.53 -3.32 -39.86
C VAL A 941 -8.53 -3.70 -40.95
N ASP A 942 -7.55 -4.53 -40.67
CA ASP A 942 -6.55 -4.99 -41.62
C ASP A 942 -7.16 -5.80 -42.76
N VAL A 943 -8.07 -6.72 -42.45
CA VAL A 943 -8.79 -7.48 -43.44
C VAL A 943 -9.62 -6.57 -44.36
N LEU A 944 -10.34 -5.60 -43.75
CA LEU A 944 -11.13 -4.63 -44.52
C LEU A 944 -10.24 -3.75 -45.41
N LEU A 945 -9.10 -3.30 -44.89
CA LEU A 945 -8.13 -2.49 -45.60
C LEU A 945 -7.49 -3.30 -46.76
N ALA A 946 -7.12 -4.54 -46.53
CA ALA A 946 -6.58 -5.42 -47.53
C ALA A 946 -7.60 -5.66 -48.67
N VAL A 947 -8.86 -5.95 -48.35
CA VAL A 947 -9.94 -6.10 -49.31
C VAL A 947 -10.15 -4.81 -50.10
N LEU A 948 -10.17 -3.66 -49.43
CA LEU A 948 -10.31 -2.35 -50.06
C LEU A 948 -9.16 -2.07 -51.05
N LEU A 949 -7.92 -2.33 -50.67
CA LEU A 949 -6.74 -2.18 -51.50
C LEU A 949 -6.84 -3.06 -52.75
N VAL A 950 -7.22 -4.32 -52.62
CA VAL A 950 -7.39 -5.25 -53.76
C VAL A 950 -8.50 -4.76 -54.70
N VAL A 951 -9.63 -4.33 -54.16
CA VAL A 951 -10.75 -3.81 -54.98
C VAL A 951 -10.32 -2.55 -55.74
N LEU A 952 -9.68 -1.60 -55.04
CA LEU A 952 -9.18 -0.37 -55.67
C LEU A 952 -8.12 -0.66 -56.75
N GLU A 953 -7.23 -1.61 -56.54
CA GLU A 953 -6.23 -2.02 -57.50
C GLU A 953 -6.88 -2.63 -58.76
N VAL A 954 -7.86 -3.53 -58.60
CA VAL A 954 -8.61 -4.13 -59.73
C VAL A 954 -9.35 -3.05 -60.52
N LEU A 955 -10.01 -2.12 -59.85
CA LEU A 955 -10.70 -0.99 -60.46
C LEU A 955 -9.74 -0.06 -61.20
N THR A 956 -8.60 0.23 -60.62
CA THR A 956 -7.53 1.02 -61.20
C THR A 956 -7.02 0.37 -62.48
N PHE A 957 -6.75 -0.93 -62.43
CA PHE A 957 -6.26 -1.67 -63.56
C PHE A 957 -7.29 -1.77 -64.72
N LYS A 958 -8.58 -2.02 -64.45
CA LYS A 958 -9.69 -1.98 -65.40
C LYS A 958 -9.81 -0.59 -66.01
N SER A 959 -9.77 0.47 -65.22
CA SER A 959 -9.84 1.86 -65.72
C SER A 959 -8.63 2.24 -66.53
N TYR A 960 -7.44 1.77 -66.20
CA TYR A 960 -6.24 1.98 -66.98
C TYR A 960 -6.34 1.29 -68.37
N LYS A 961 -6.76 0.01 -68.39
CA LYS A 961 -6.98 -0.70 -69.64
C LYS A 961 -7.97 0.04 -70.55
N LYS A 962 -9.08 0.53 -69.98
CA LYS A 962 -10.09 1.30 -70.77
C LYS A 962 -9.49 2.59 -71.32
N LYS A 963 -8.74 3.36 -70.49
CA LYS A 963 -8.09 4.62 -70.90
C LYS A 963 -6.92 4.40 -71.91
N LYS A 964 -6.31 3.24 -71.92
CA LYS A 964 -5.26 2.87 -72.89
C LYS A 964 -5.82 2.47 -74.27
N ALA A 965 -7.04 1.95 -74.32
CA ALA A 965 -7.75 1.55 -75.49
C ALA A 965 -8.48 2.71 -76.18
N GLN A 966 -8.68 3.82 -75.51
CA GLN A 966 -9.15 5.11 -76.04
C GLN A 966 -7.96 6.00 -76.46
#